data_9e7bf50f3b163faa6e987e400cc8b6ac
#
_entry.id   9e7bf50f3b163faa6e987e400cc8b6ac
#
_cell.length_a   1.000
_cell.length_b   1.000
_cell.length_c   1.000
_cell.angle_alpha   90.00
_cell.angle_beta   90.00
_cell.angle_gamma   90.00
#
_symmetry.space_group_name_H-M   'P 1'
#
loop_
_entity.id
_entity.type
_entity.pdbx_description
1 polymer ?
#
loop_
_entity_poly.entity_id
_entity_poly.type
_entity_poly.pdbx_seq_one_letter_code
_entity_poly.pdbx_strand_id
1 'polypeptide(L)'
;MSKPVYGKNAAQSRIVEKIPASIWALVVALILFLVWTPFQVGLFNGQQVDFEKPIYVAALLSGLMLLVWVGLYYKKFKLDEQRDLVALSALLLPLTYALSLFVAVSHYMAMNMLFIQSMYVAIFIIALYLLKQKQLNVVIQNALLAIAYFIVGFGLLNWLGSWSFAGSLVGWFSNTVQGGKYLDAVMTDSNGLRLTSIFQYANTYAAFLMAFLFVAVFALVRSRKWYGTLTHGFMLVPIIVSILLTLSRGGLVLLPVVFILLLLFLKPAQQLLWILQLGVAGIAALAITTPITDLGTELSTKYTTSAALKGWGYLLGASLIVAGIGWVIQRFVAPWLQQKLGSWGSRKLTGLWIPLGSVVLVAIVAFLLIGTSASKILPANMETRLENINFKQHSVLERITFYKDAVKVIKDYPILGTGGGGWSSLYEHYQNNPYTSRQVHNFFLQYLIEVGILGFIVFMGFILYIFYKYIRGYVKRDKDEFNNGFFYLIIALSILIHSLLDFNMSYAFMGILVFLGLAGMAAVMESKPLRRNWNTSWLRNGYFAVIAIGTVFLLFLSIGAISSSAAAVKAKNLLGVSQSYEEIKAPLVEALKDRPYHPESAMYLSSLDQQVFSQTKDEKYLAESYIVLTRALKDEPYNKNLLAQLVSYYDLKGQSDLAYGVYLNNADKFNWDIDWYDTLISRSFALGNAAFVQKDDAKKQQYFKTGLAAYKHVVDGVEHLKTLPAEQLQGRPFSVTPTIALNAGKMQLMSGQAADAAGTLKLGLSADYTDLNNREIARWYLAALKKDNGQDQTVYDLLIAAEPTEAARIDEIVAAKY
;
A
#
# COMPACT_ATOMS: atom_id res chain seq x y z
N MET A 1 -1.56 -77.33 -32.98
CA MET A 1 -0.62 -76.85 -32.00
C MET A 1 0.18 -75.68 -32.57
N SER A 2 -0.28 -74.47 -32.42
CA SER A 2 0.46 -73.25 -32.84
C SER A 2 0.78 -72.46 -31.56
N LYS A 3 2.10 -72.22 -31.36
CA LYS A 3 2.62 -71.43 -30.22
C LYS A 3 2.26 -69.93 -30.37
N PRO A 4 1.85 -69.20 -29.31
CA PRO A 4 1.66 -67.74 -29.38
C PRO A 4 3.03 -67.04 -29.44
N VAL A 5 3.13 -66.08 -30.36
CA VAL A 5 4.28 -65.16 -30.50
C VAL A 5 4.09 -64.06 -29.45
N TYR A 6 5.00 -64.06 -28.43
CA TYR A 6 5.12 -62.97 -27.52
C TYR A 6 5.73 -61.73 -28.24
N GLY A 7 4.91 -60.74 -28.58
CA GLY A 7 5.39 -59.45 -29.02
C GLY A 7 6.12 -58.75 -27.87
N LYS A 8 7.40 -58.50 -28.02
CA LYS A 8 8.18 -57.60 -27.14
C LYS A 8 7.60 -56.18 -27.28
N ASN A 9 6.82 -55.78 -26.29
CA ASN A 9 6.52 -54.36 -26.10
C ASN A 9 7.84 -53.62 -25.82
N ALA A 10 8.37 -52.96 -26.84
CA ALA A 10 9.45 -52.01 -26.69
C ALA A 10 8.97 -50.89 -25.75
N ALA A 11 9.46 -50.89 -24.54
CA ALA A 11 9.37 -49.77 -23.61
C ALA A 11 10.06 -48.59 -24.34
N GLN A 12 9.26 -47.69 -24.89
CA GLN A 12 9.75 -46.37 -25.31
C GLN A 12 10.29 -45.71 -24.05
N SER A 13 11.60 -45.76 -23.86
CA SER A 13 12.32 -44.94 -22.93
C SER A 13 12.01 -43.48 -23.30
N ARG A 14 11.15 -42.83 -22.56
CA ARG A 14 10.99 -41.37 -22.64
C ARG A 14 12.37 -40.80 -22.37
N ILE A 15 13.06 -40.35 -23.40
CA ILE A 15 14.26 -39.53 -23.29
C ILE A 15 13.85 -38.31 -22.48
N VAL A 16 14.22 -38.29 -21.21
CA VAL A 16 14.06 -37.08 -20.36
C VAL A 16 15.05 -36.08 -20.92
N GLU A 17 14.55 -35.17 -21.73
CA GLU A 17 15.38 -34.10 -22.33
C GLU A 17 16.09 -33.38 -21.18
N LYS A 18 17.42 -33.43 -21.13
CA LYS A 18 18.22 -32.78 -20.07
C LYS A 18 17.98 -31.26 -20.16
N ILE A 19 17.48 -30.66 -19.08
CA ILE A 19 17.31 -29.21 -19.00
C ILE A 19 18.70 -28.57 -19.06
N PRO A 20 18.95 -27.64 -19.98
CA PRO A 20 20.23 -26.94 -20.10
C PRO A 20 20.63 -26.21 -18.81
N ALA A 21 21.92 -26.17 -18.51
CA ALA A 21 22.46 -25.46 -17.33
C ALA A 21 22.08 -23.97 -17.31
N SER A 22 22.01 -23.34 -18.46
CA SER A 22 21.59 -21.93 -18.61
C SER A 22 20.12 -21.68 -18.17
N ILE A 23 19.21 -22.65 -18.36
CA ILE A 23 17.86 -22.56 -17.82
C ILE A 23 17.87 -22.72 -16.29
N TRP A 24 18.70 -23.63 -15.76
CA TRP A 24 18.88 -23.73 -14.31
C TRP A 24 19.46 -22.47 -13.70
N ALA A 25 20.41 -21.81 -14.36
CA ALA A 25 20.95 -20.54 -13.93
C ALA A 25 19.84 -19.45 -13.82
N LEU A 26 18.93 -19.39 -14.81
CA LEU A 26 17.79 -18.48 -14.76
C LEU A 26 16.81 -18.82 -13.62
N VAL A 27 16.58 -20.11 -13.34
CA VAL A 27 15.75 -20.55 -12.19
C VAL A 27 16.40 -20.14 -10.87
N VAL A 28 17.70 -20.34 -10.73
CA VAL A 28 18.44 -19.92 -9.53
C VAL A 28 18.39 -18.41 -9.36
N ALA A 29 18.59 -17.64 -10.43
CA ALA A 29 18.45 -16.18 -10.40
C ALA A 29 17.05 -15.73 -9.95
N LEU A 30 15.98 -16.37 -10.48
CA LEU A 30 14.61 -16.11 -10.06
C LEU A 30 14.40 -16.45 -8.58
N ILE A 31 14.91 -17.57 -8.08
CA ILE A 31 14.78 -17.96 -6.68
C ILE A 31 15.53 -16.96 -5.77
N LEU A 32 16.73 -16.56 -6.12
CA LEU A 32 17.51 -15.56 -5.36
C LEU A 32 16.78 -14.20 -5.34
N PHE A 33 16.20 -13.80 -6.47
CA PHE A 33 15.37 -12.61 -6.55
C PHE A 33 14.16 -12.69 -5.60
N LEU A 34 13.47 -13.84 -5.57
CA LEU A 34 12.33 -14.08 -4.67
C LEU A 34 12.72 -14.18 -3.19
N VAL A 35 13.96 -14.56 -2.87
CA VAL A 35 14.52 -14.52 -1.50
C VAL A 35 14.85 -13.10 -1.08
N TRP A 36 15.41 -12.29 -1.98
CA TRP A 36 15.87 -10.94 -1.68
C TRP A 36 14.71 -9.92 -1.55
N THR A 37 13.75 -9.95 -2.49
CA THR A 37 12.68 -8.95 -2.60
C THR A 37 11.83 -8.77 -1.34
N PRO A 38 11.40 -9.81 -0.59
CA PRO A 38 10.57 -9.64 0.59
C PRO A 38 11.27 -8.84 1.70
N PHE A 39 12.59 -9.00 1.88
CA PHE A 39 13.35 -8.34 2.93
C PHE A 39 13.75 -6.89 2.62
N GLN A 40 13.24 -6.33 1.54
CA GLN A 40 13.29 -4.92 1.20
C GLN A 40 11.92 -4.26 1.50
N VAL A 41 11.37 -4.48 2.70
CA VAL A 41 10.01 -4.07 3.11
C VAL A 41 8.95 -4.57 2.11
N GLY A 42 9.13 -5.80 1.60
CA GLY A 42 8.25 -6.34 0.56
C GLY A 42 8.22 -5.52 -0.74
N LEU A 43 9.24 -4.72 -1.04
CA LEU A 43 9.27 -3.73 -2.12
C LEU A 43 8.10 -2.74 -2.03
N PHE A 44 7.92 -2.12 -0.87
CA PHE A 44 6.84 -1.17 -0.66
C PHE A 44 7.03 0.08 -1.52
N ASN A 45 6.00 0.43 -2.30
CA ASN A 45 5.92 1.70 -3.02
C ASN A 45 5.42 2.81 -2.09
N GLY A 46 6.28 3.22 -1.17
CA GLY A 46 5.98 4.23 -0.15
C GLY A 46 6.01 5.67 -0.64
N GLN A 47 6.30 5.88 -1.95
CA GLN A 47 6.30 7.21 -2.59
C GLN A 47 7.23 8.22 -1.89
N GLN A 48 8.34 7.73 -1.37
CA GLN A 48 9.38 8.49 -0.66
C GLN A 48 10.75 7.92 -1.02
N VAL A 49 11.78 8.74 -0.92
CA VAL A 49 13.17 8.41 -1.28
C VAL A 49 13.69 7.15 -0.59
N ASP A 50 13.25 6.92 0.64
CA ASP A 50 13.73 5.79 1.45
C ASP A 50 13.26 4.41 0.93
N PHE A 51 12.15 4.36 0.15
CA PHE A 51 11.54 3.11 -0.34
C PHE A 51 11.82 2.82 -1.82
N GLU A 52 12.30 3.78 -2.59
CA GLU A 52 12.33 3.69 -4.05
C GLU A 52 13.49 2.85 -4.60
N LYS A 53 14.70 2.97 -4.02
CA LYS A 53 15.90 2.30 -4.52
C LYS A 53 15.73 0.77 -4.67
N PRO A 54 15.16 0.03 -3.70
CA PRO A 54 14.90 -1.40 -3.85
C PRO A 54 14.00 -1.73 -5.05
N ILE A 55 13.02 -0.87 -5.37
CA ILE A 55 12.13 -1.07 -6.51
C ILE A 55 12.92 -0.96 -7.83
N TYR A 56 13.81 0.04 -7.95
CA TYR A 56 14.63 0.21 -9.14
C TYR A 56 15.65 -0.93 -9.33
N VAL A 57 16.25 -1.40 -8.23
CA VAL A 57 17.12 -2.59 -8.25
C VAL A 57 16.33 -3.83 -8.68
N ALA A 58 15.12 -4.01 -8.18
CA ALA A 58 14.26 -5.14 -8.58
C ALA A 58 13.86 -5.05 -10.06
N ALA A 59 13.55 -3.85 -10.57
CA ALA A 59 13.28 -3.63 -11.99
C ALA A 59 14.52 -3.93 -12.85
N LEU A 60 15.70 -3.50 -12.42
CA LEU A 60 16.98 -3.82 -13.08
C LEU A 60 17.22 -5.33 -13.13
N LEU A 61 17.12 -6.03 -12.00
CA LEU A 61 17.38 -7.47 -11.92
C LEU A 61 16.37 -8.28 -12.73
N SER A 62 15.08 -7.93 -12.66
CA SER A 62 14.04 -8.60 -13.45
C SER A 62 14.20 -8.34 -14.95
N GLY A 63 14.63 -7.14 -15.34
CA GLY A 63 14.97 -6.80 -16.72
C GLY A 63 16.17 -7.60 -17.24
N LEU A 64 17.24 -7.73 -16.43
CA LEU A 64 18.40 -8.57 -16.79
C LEU A 64 18.01 -10.04 -16.97
N MET A 65 17.18 -10.58 -16.05
CA MET A 65 16.65 -11.95 -16.19
C MET A 65 15.80 -12.10 -17.46
N LEU A 66 15.03 -11.08 -17.82
CA LEU A 66 14.22 -11.09 -19.05
C LEU A 66 15.10 -11.08 -20.30
N LEU A 67 16.22 -10.32 -20.33
CA LEU A 67 17.17 -10.37 -21.44
C LEU A 67 17.85 -11.75 -21.56
N VAL A 68 18.20 -12.38 -20.45
CA VAL A 68 18.69 -13.77 -20.46
C VAL A 68 17.64 -14.71 -21.05
N TRP A 69 16.37 -14.55 -20.63
CA TRP A 69 15.27 -15.33 -21.20
C TRP A 69 15.14 -15.11 -22.70
N VAL A 70 15.22 -13.86 -23.19
CA VAL A 70 15.21 -13.53 -24.63
C VAL A 70 16.30 -14.34 -25.36
N GLY A 71 17.53 -14.32 -24.87
CA GLY A 71 18.65 -15.06 -25.48
C GLY A 71 18.41 -16.58 -25.52
N LEU A 72 17.87 -17.15 -24.43
CA LEU A 72 17.64 -18.59 -24.30
C LEU A 72 16.46 -19.10 -25.15
N TYR A 73 15.41 -18.29 -25.29
CA TYR A 73 14.17 -18.71 -25.93
C TYR A 73 14.00 -18.21 -27.37
N TYR A 74 14.76 -17.21 -27.83
CA TYR A 74 14.63 -16.62 -29.17
C TYR A 74 14.54 -17.63 -30.31
N LYS A 75 15.45 -18.64 -30.34
CA LYS A 75 15.48 -19.67 -31.37
C LYS A 75 14.42 -20.75 -31.20
N LYS A 76 13.95 -20.97 -29.97
CA LYS A 76 13.00 -22.04 -29.59
C LYS A 76 11.56 -21.58 -29.58
N PHE A 77 11.33 -20.29 -29.53
CA PHE A 77 10.01 -19.70 -29.42
C PHE A 77 9.23 -19.85 -30.70
N LYS A 78 7.99 -20.29 -30.57
CA LYS A 78 7.00 -20.36 -31.62
C LYS A 78 5.74 -19.67 -31.17
N LEU A 79 5.19 -18.81 -32.02
CA LEU A 79 3.90 -18.17 -31.77
C LEU A 79 2.82 -19.05 -32.42
N ASP A 80 2.55 -20.20 -31.80
CA ASP A 80 1.64 -21.23 -32.36
C ASP A 80 0.50 -21.64 -31.41
N GLU A 81 0.56 -21.24 -30.14
CA GLU A 81 -0.44 -21.57 -29.14
C GLU A 81 -1.13 -20.31 -28.55
N GLN A 82 -2.36 -20.47 -28.03
CA GLN A 82 -3.07 -19.40 -27.33
C GLN A 82 -2.30 -18.84 -26.11
N ARG A 83 -1.49 -19.66 -25.47
CA ARG A 83 -0.61 -19.28 -24.35
C ARG A 83 0.43 -18.25 -24.77
N ASP A 84 0.95 -18.34 -25.97
CA ASP A 84 1.94 -17.39 -26.47
C ASP A 84 1.29 -16.02 -26.73
N LEU A 85 -0.02 -15.98 -27.07
CA LEU A 85 -0.78 -14.73 -27.14
C LEU A 85 -1.01 -14.11 -25.77
N VAL A 86 -1.15 -14.93 -24.71
CA VAL A 86 -1.22 -14.40 -23.34
C VAL A 86 0.12 -13.76 -22.94
N ALA A 87 1.25 -14.37 -23.30
CA ALA A 87 2.56 -13.77 -23.08
C ALA A 87 2.71 -12.42 -23.81
N LEU A 88 2.23 -12.37 -25.07
CA LEU A 88 2.23 -11.12 -25.84
C LEU A 88 1.30 -10.06 -25.23
N SER A 89 0.08 -10.45 -24.82
CA SER A 89 -0.88 -9.52 -24.21
C SER A 89 -0.43 -8.95 -22.87
N ALA A 90 0.45 -9.64 -22.15
CA ALA A 90 1.03 -9.12 -20.91
C ALA A 90 1.79 -7.80 -21.13
N LEU A 91 2.40 -7.59 -22.30
CA LEU A 91 3.08 -6.33 -22.65
C LEU A 91 2.14 -5.11 -22.69
N LEU A 92 0.84 -5.33 -22.84
CA LEU A 92 -0.14 -4.24 -22.79
C LEU A 92 -0.24 -3.61 -21.39
N LEU A 93 0.09 -4.35 -20.32
CA LEU A 93 -0.01 -3.83 -18.94
C LEU A 93 0.96 -2.66 -18.69
N PRO A 94 2.29 -2.78 -18.88
CA PRO A 94 3.17 -1.63 -18.75
C PRO A 94 2.90 -0.56 -19.82
N LEU A 95 2.38 -0.94 -21.00
CA LEU A 95 2.00 0.03 -22.03
C LEU A 95 0.86 0.95 -21.54
N THR A 96 -0.14 0.42 -20.81
CA THR A 96 -1.21 1.28 -20.25
C THR A 96 -0.66 2.29 -19.24
N TYR A 97 0.32 1.92 -18.42
CA TYR A 97 1.00 2.86 -17.53
C TYR A 97 1.90 3.85 -18.28
N ALA A 98 2.57 3.40 -19.34
CA ALA A 98 3.33 4.31 -20.21
C ALA A 98 2.43 5.35 -20.90
N LEU A 99 1.24 4.95 -21.32
CA LEU A 99 0.25 5.88 -21.89
C LEU A 99 -0.30 6.85 -20.84
N SER A 100 -0.51 6.39 -19.62
CA SER A 100 -0.98 7.27 -18.53
C SER A 100 0.05 8.33 -18.09
N LEU A 101 1.34 8.17 -18.44
CA LEU A 101 2.35 9.21 -18.21
C LEU A 101 2.03 10.54 -18.91
N PHE A 102 1.35 10.51 -20.05
CA PHE A 102 0.98 11.73 -20.80
C PHE A 102 -0.02 12.63 -20.05
N VAL A 103 -0.75 12.06 -19.10
CA VAL A 103 -1.78 12.74 -18.29
C VAL A 103 -1.47 12.65 -16.80
N ALA A 104 -0.27 12.21 -16.43
CA ALA A 104 0.10 11.97 -15.05
C ALA A 104 0.09 13.25 -14.21
N VAL A 105 -0.56 13.21 -13.06
CA VAL A 105 -0.60 14.30 -12.09
C VAL A 105 0.67 14.35 -11.21
N SER A 106 1.46 13.30 -11.25
CA SER A 106 2.80 13.20 -10.68
C SER A 106 3.64 12.29 -11.58
N HIS A 107 4.63 12.86 -12.26
CA HIS A 107 5.55 12.08 -13.09
C HIS A 107 6.46 11.17 -12.26
N TYR A 108 6.85 11.63 -11.07
CA TYR A 108 7.63 10.83 -10.13
C TYR A 108 6.95 9.52 -9.75
N MET A 109 5.69 9.60 -9.33
CA MET A 109 4.92 8.42 -8.90
C MET A 109 4.56 7.53 -10.09
N ALA A 110 4.19 8.12 -11.22
CA ALA A 110 3.82 7.40 -12.43
C ALA A 110 5.00 6.59 -13.01
N MET A 111 6.21 7.13 -12.98
CA MET A 111 7.43 6.40 -13.36
C MET A 111 7.72 5.22 -12.42
N ASN A 112 7.54 5.39 -11.12
CA ASN A 112 7.70 4.28 -10.16
C ASN A 112 6.73 3.12 -10.47
N MET A 113 5.47 3.44 -10.80
CA MET A 113 4.49 2.42 -11.17
C MET A 113 4.83 1.75 -12.52
N LEU A 114 5.38 2.48 -13.49
CA LEU A 114 5.85 1.88 -14.74
C LEU A 114 6.97 0.86 -14.51
N PHE A 115 7.95 1.14 -13.61
CA PHE A 115 8.96 0.17 -13.20
C PHE A 115 8.34 -1.09 -12.59
N ILE A 116 7.38 -0.91 -11.66
CA ILE A 116 6.70 -2.02 -10.98
C ILE A 116 5.93 -2.89 -11.98
N GLN A 117 5.15 -2.29 -12.88
CA GLN A 117 4.37 -3.05 -13.88
C GLN A 117 5.27 -3.77 -14.89
N SER A 118 6.37 -3.15 -15.29
CA SER A 118 7.37 -3.78 -16.17
C SER A 118 8.03 -4.99 -15.50
N MET A 119 8.35 -4.88 -14.22
CA MET A 119 8.88 -5.98 -13.41
C MET A 119 7.87 -7.13 -13.31
N TYR A 120 6.58 -6.86 -13.07
CA TYR A 120 5.54 -7.89 -13.02
C TYR A 120 5.46 -8.67 -14.32
N VAL A 121 5.48 -7.98 -15.45
CA VAL A 121 5.42 -8.62 -16.77
C VAL A 121 6.69 -9.41 -17.09
N ALA A 122 7.86 -8.90 -16.70
CA ALA A 122 9.10 -9.65 -16.84
C ALA A 122 9.04 -10.98 -16.08
N ILE A 123 8.62 -10.96 -14.81
CA ILE A 123 8.46 -12.17 -13.98
C ILE A 123 7.39 -13.10 -14.56
N PHE A 124 6.25 -12.56 -15.04
CA PHE A 124 5.19 -13.34 -15.67
C PHE A 124 5.71 -14.10 -16.90
N ILE A 125 6.40 -13.41 -17.82
CA ILE A 125 6.92 -14.02 -19.05
C ILE A 125 7.94 -15.12 -18.72
N ILE A 126 8.93 -14.82 -17.87
CA ILE A 126 9.95 -15.78 -17.45
C ILE A 126 9.30 -17.02 -16.83
N ALA A 127 8.43 -16.80 -15.85
CA ALA A 127 7.78 -17.87 -15.11
C ALA A 127 6.87 -18.71 -16.00
N LEU A 128 6.11 -18.11 -16.90
CA LEU A 128 5.22 -18.81 -17.84
C LEU A 128 5.94 -19.93 -18.59
N TYR A 129 7.15 -19.65 -19.10
CA TYR A 129 7.90 -20.62 -19.88
C TYR A 129 8.71 -21.61 -19.02
N LEU A 130 9.20 -21.18 -17.85
CA LEU A 130 9.89 -22.06 -16.90
C LEU A 130 8.92 -23.09 -16.29
N LEU A 131 7.74 -22.66 -15.89
CA LEU A 131 6.73 -23.48 -15.19
C LEU A 131 6.03 -24.51 -16.09
N LYS A 132 6.17 -24.41 -17.42
CA LYS A 132 5.78 -25.48 -18.36
C LYS A 132 6.55 -26.79 -18.09
N GLN A 133 7.78 -26.71 -17.61
CA GLN A 133 8.61 -27.88 -17.33
C GLN A 133 8.33 -28.38 -15.90
N LYS A 134 7.80 -29.60 -15.78
CA LYS A 134 7.37 -30.20 -14.50
C LYS A 134 8.47 -30.17 -13.42
N GLN A 135 9.73 -30.44 -13.79
CA GLN A 135 10.83 -30.43 -12.83
C GLN A 135 11.09 -29.05 -12.26
N LEU A 136 11.15 -28.02 -13.11
CA LEU A 136 11.36 -26.62 -12.72
C LEU A 136 10.19 -26.11 -11.88
N ASN A 137 8.96 -26.48 -12.26
CA ASN A 137 7.75 -26.11 -11.54
C ASN A 137 7.80 -26.61 -10.09
N VAL A 138 8.17 -27.90 -9.88
CA VAL A 138 8.30 -28.46 -8.52
C VAL A 138 9.39 -27.73 -7.72
N VAL A 139 10.51 -27.40 -8.34
CA VAL A 139 11.61 -26.66 -7.66
C VAL A 139 11.15 -25.27 -7.24
N ILE A 140 10.45 -24.55 -8.13
CA ILE A 140 9.97 -23.18 -7.84
C ILE A 140 8.86 -23.23 -6.77
N GLN A 141 7.94 -24.19 -6.80
CA GLN A 141 6.93 -24.37 -5.75
C GLN A 141 7.55 -24.62 -4.37
N ASN A 142 8.55 -25.51 -4.31
CA ASN A 142 9.25 -25.81 -3.06
C ASN A 142 10.04 -24.58 -2.57
N ALA A 143 10.67 -23.81 -3.47
CA ALA A 143 11.35 -22.57 -3.11
C ALA A 143 10.39 -21.52 -2.55
N LEU A 144 9.21 -21.33 -3.18
CA LEU A 144 8.18 -20.42 -2.67
C LEU A 144 7.68 -20.81 -1.28
N LEU A 145 7.46 -22.11 -1.04
CA LEU A 145 7.09 -22.61 0.29
C LEU A 145 8.21 -22.37 1.31
N ALA A 146 9.47 -22.66 0.95
CA ALA A 146 10.59 -22.44 1.85
C ALA A 146 10.76 -20.96 2.21
N ILE A 147 10.63 -20.05 1.22
CA ILE A 147 10.65 -18.60 1.44
C ILE A 147 9.51 -18.18 2.38
N ALA A 148 8.29 -18.68 2.15
CA ALA A 148 7.14 -18.34 2.98
C ALA A 148 7.32 -18.84 4.42
N TYR A 149 7.81 -20.05 4.62
CA TYR A 149 8.07 -20.59 5.94
C TYR A 149 9.18 -19.84 6.68
N PHE A 150 10.20 -19.41 5.94
CA PHE A 150 11.25 -18.55 6.47
C PHE A 150 10.70 -17.19 6.92
N ILE A 151 9.85 -16.54 6.12
CA ILE A 151 9.18 -15.27 6.46
C ILE A 151 8.31 -15.41 7.72
N VAL A 152 7.58 -16.53 7.85
CA VAL A 152 6.76 -16.81 9.06
C VAL A 152 7.67 -16.99 10.28
N GLY A 153 8.70 -17.81 10.16
CA GLY A 153 9.68 -18.01 11.24
C GLY A 153 10.39 -16.72 11.62
N PHE A 154 10.76 -15.90 10.63
CA PHE A 154 11.38 -14.59 10.83
C PHE A 154 10.47 -13.64 11.62
N GLY A 155 9.18 -13.58 11.30
CA GLY A 155 8.22 -12.79 12.06
C GLY A 155 8.14 -13.26 13.52
N LEU A 156 8.05 -14.58 13.76
CA LEU A 156 7.96 -15.16 15.09
C LEU A 156 9.28 -15.03 15.90
N LEU A 157 10.45 -15.04 15.23
CA LEU A 157 11.73 -14.70 15.88
C LEU A 157 11.69 -13.27 16.46
N ASN A 158 11.15 -12.33 15.69
CA ASN A 158 10.99 -10.95 16.16
C ASN A 158 9.93 -10.83 17.26
N TRP A 159 8.82 -11.57 17.17
CA TRP A 159 7.76 -11.59 18.18
C TRP A 159 8.24 -12.12 19.53
N LEU A 160 9.08 -13.15 19.51
CA LEU A 160 9.63 -13.80 20.70
C LEU A 160 10.98 -13.21 21.16
N GLY A 161 11.30 -11.98 20.77
CA GLY A 161 12.43 -11.21 21.29
C GLY A 161 13.80 -11.56 20.72
N SER A 162 13.88 -12.45 19.71
CA SER A 162 15.16 -12.82 19.05
C SER A 162 15.58 -11.83 17.96
N TRP A 163 15.43 -10.52 18.22
CA TRP A 163 15.61 -9.47 17.21
C TRP A 163 17.00 -9.42 16.59
N SER A 164 18.05 -9.50 17.44
CA SER A 164 19.43 -9.43 16.96
C SER A 164 19.79 -10.64 16.10
N PHE A 165 19.28 -11.82 16.43
CA PHE A 165 19.44 -13.00 15.59
C PHE A 165 18.69 -12.86 14.28
N ALA A 166 17.43 -12.43 14.31
CA ALA A 166 16.66 -12.16 13.11
C ALA A 166 17.34 -11.11 12.21
N GLY A 167 17.81 -10.00 12.79
CA GLY A 167 18.57 -8.98 12.08
C GLY A 167 19.85 -9.50 11.43
N SER A 168 20.60 -10.37 12.11
CA SER A 168 21.84 -10.95 11.57
C SER A 168 21.60 -11.85 10.36
N LEU A 169 20.45 -12.52 10.28
CA LEU A 169 20.10 -13.38 9.13
C LEU A 169 19.94 -12.61 7.82
N VAL A 170 19.51 -11.34 7.89
CA VAL A 170 19.14 -10.56 6.70
C VAL A 170 19.91 -9.25 6.55
N GLY A 171 20.62 -8.80 7.59
CA GLY A 171 21.28 -7.50 7.62
C GLY A 171 22.40 -7.31 6.60
N TRP A 172 22.95 -8.39 6.04
CA TRP A 172 23.96 -8.33 5.00
C TRP A 172 23.40 -7.97 3.61
N PHE A 173 22.06 -8.01 3.41
CA PHE A 173 21.42 -7.66 2.14
C PHE A 173 20.17 -6.80 2.28
N SER A 174 19.69 -6.52 3.51
CA SER A 174 18.50 -5.70 3.78
C SER A 174 18.91 -4.38 4.44
N ASN A 175 18.48 -3.27 3.88
CA ASN A 175 18.69 -1.92 4.44
C ASN A 175 17.74 -1.62 5.62
N THR A 176 16.79 -2.50 5.91
CA THR A 176 15.79 -2.33 6.98
C THR A 176 16.33 -2.67 8.36
N VAL A 177 17.54 -3.25 8.42
CA VAL A 177 18.19 -3.59 9.71
C VAL A 177 18.95 -2.38 10.22
N GLN A 178 18.56 -1.89 11.42
CA GLN A 178 19.22 -0.79 12.12
C GLN A 178 19.51 -1.22 13.58
N GLY A 179 20.71 -0.93 14.06
CA GLY A 179 21.12 -1.35 15.41
C GLY A 179 21.01 -2.87 15.65
N GLY A 180 21.18 -3.67 14.58
CA GLY A 180 21.08 -5.13 14.63
C GLY A 180 19.64 -5.68 14.65
N LYS A 181 18.61 -4.82 14.54
CA LYS A 181 17.20 -5.23 14.51
C LYS A 181 16.55 -4.90 13.18
N TYR A 182 15.68 -5.77 12.69
CA TYR A 182 14.83 -5.45 11.56
C TYR A 182 13.72 -4.52 12.04
N LEU A 183 13.60 -3.34 11.40
CA LEU A 183 12.64 -2.33 11.82
C LEU A 183 11.21 -2.81 11.61
N ASP A 184 10.36 -2.48 12.57
CA ASP A 184 8.90 -2.64 12.51
C ASP A 184 8.42 -4.04 12.10
N ALA A 185 9.22 -5.11 12.36
CA ALA A 185 8.74 -6.48 12.20
C ALA A 185 7.63 -6.84 13.22
N VAL A 186 7.56 -6.07 14.31
CA VAL A 186 6.51 -6.06 15.32
C VAL A 186 6.22 -4.60 15.63
N MET A 187 4.96 -4.18 15.51
CA MET A 187 4.53 -2.79 15.69
C MET A 187 3.45 -2.68 16.76
N THR A 188 3.46 -1.60 17.53
CA THR A 188 2.38 -1.23 18.45
C THR A 188 1.53 -0.12 17.82
N ASP A 189 0.21 -0.32 17.78
CA ASP A 189 -0.77 0.70 17.42
C ASP A 189 -1.85 0.83 18.50
N SER A 190 -2.89 1.62 18.27
CA SER A 190 -4.02 1.78 19.18
C SER A 190 -4.73 0.47 19.58
N ASN A 191 -4.40 -0.64 18.92
CA ASN A 191 -5.01 -1.94 19.15
C ASN A 191 -4.06 -2.93 19.85
N GLY A 192 -2.89 -2.47 20.26
CA GLY A 192 -1.85 -3.25 20.90
C GLY A 192 -0.73 -3.69 19.95
N LEU A 193 0.02 -4.69 20.41
CA LEU A 193 1.16 -5.25 19.67
C LEU A 193 0.67 -6.09 18.50
N ARG A 194 1.25 -5.85 17.31
CA ARG A 194 0.88 -6.52 16.06
C ARG A 194 2.09 -7.09 15.34
N LEU A 195 1.95 -8.29 14.81
CA LEU A 195 2.97 -8.93 14.00
C LEU A 195 2.86 -8.47 12.53
N THR A 196 3.94 -7.92 12.00
CA THR A 196 4.04 -7.35 10.64
C THR A 196 5.10 -8.03 9.79
N SER A 197 6.04 -8.73 10.43
CA SER A 197 7.18 -9.41 9.80
C SER A 197 7.93 -8.48 8.82
N ILE A 198 8.15 -8.93 7.60
CA ILE A 198 8.90 -8.20 6.56
C ILE A 198 8.16 -7.00 5.97
N PHE A 199 6.84 -6.90 6.15
CA PHE A 199 6.01 -5.90 5.47
C PHE A 199 5.87 -4.58 6.24
N GLN A 200 6.18 -4.54 7.54
CA GLN A 200 5.91 -3.39 8.40
C GLN A 200 4.43 -2.95 8.39
N TYR A 201 3.54 -3.83 7.92
CA TYR A 201 2.11 -3.60 7.84
C TYR A 201 1.33 -4.90 8.02
N ALA A 202 0.57 -4.98 9.08
CA ALA A 202 -0.08 -6.22 9.54
C ALA A 202 -1.13 -6.76 8.55
N ASN A 203 -1.86 -5.90 7.82
CA ASN A 203 -2.89 -6.38 6.90
C ASN A 203 -2.28 -7.05 5.65
N THR A 204 -1.19 -6.51 5.11
CA THR A 204 -0.48 -7.15 3.98
C THR A 204 0.15 -8.47 4.43
N TYR A 205 0.70 -8.51 5.65
CA TYR A 205 1.19 -9.77 6.20
C TYR A 205 0.07 -10.80 6.36
N ALA A 206 -1.11 -10.41 6.82
CA ALA A 206 -2.28 -11.28 6.90
C ALA A 206 -2.70 -11.83 5.52
N ALA A 207 -2.68 -11.01 4.47
CA ALA A 207 -2.95 -11.44 3.09
C ALA A 207 -1.94 -12.50 2.60
N PHE A 208 -0.65 -12.28 2.88
CA PHE A 208 0.42 -13.22 2.60
C PHE A 208 0.22 -14.54 3.35
N LEU A 209 0.00 -14.47 4.66
CA LEU A 209 -0.22 -15.65 5.52
C LEU A 209 -1.44 -16.45 5.09
N MET A 210 -2.54 -15.80 4.73
CA MET A 210 -3.75 -16.45 4.23
C MET A 210 -3.45 -17.26 2.96
N ALA A 211 -2.73 -16.70 2.00
CA ALA A 211 -2.34 -17.39 0.78
C ALA A 211 -1.48 -18.63 1.10
N PHE A 212 -0.46 -18.48 1.94
CA PHE A 212 0.46 -19.56 2.25
C PHE A 212 -0.08 -20.58 3.28
N LEU A 213 -1.10 -20.24 4.08
CA LEU A 213 -1.85 -21.22 4.86
C LEU A 213 -2.52 -22.25 3.95
N PHE A 214 -3.22 -21.78 2.91
CA PHE A 214 -3.91 -22.67 1.98
C PHE A 214 -2.94 -23.41 1.06
N VAL A 215 -1.81 -22.81 0.71
CA VAL A 215 -0.73 -23.51 0.01
C VAL A 215 -0.11 -24.60 0.88
N ALA A 216 0.11 -24.34 2.17
CA ALA A 216 0.69 -25.32 3.10
C ALA A 216 -0.24 -26.52 3.32
N VAL A 217 -1.55 -26.31 3.53
CA VAL A 217 -2.50 -27.42 3.67
C VAL A 217 -2.66 -28.19 2.35
N PHE A 218 -2.61 -27.50 1.21
CA PHE A 218 -2.59 -28.15 -0.10
C PHE A 218 -1.37 -29.05 -0.28
N ALA A 219 -0.19 -28.55 0.08
CA ALA A 219 1.07 -29.31 0.03
C ALA A 219 1.05 -30.50 1.00
N LEU A 220 0.51 -30.31 2.22
CA LEU A 220 0.34 -31.36 3.22
C LEU A 220 -0.51 -32.51 2.68
N VAL A 221 -1.69 -32.21 2.17
CA VAL A 221 -2.65 -33.24 1.68
C VAL A 221 -2.12 -33.98 0.45
N ARG A 222 -1.24 -33.36 -0.34
CA ARG A 222 -0.58 -33.98 -1.51
C ARG A 222 0.73 -34.69 -1.20
N SER A 223 1.29 -34.46 -0.02
CA SER A 223 2.59 -35.05 0.30
C SER A 223 2.50 -36.58 0.38
N ARG A 224 3.37 -37.25 -0.39
CA ARG A 224 3.52 -38.71 -0.36
C ARG A 224 4.66 -39.16 0.57
N LYS A 225 5.54 -38.24 0.92
CA LYS A 225 6.72 -38.52 1.75
C LYS A 225 6.45 -38.05 3.17
N TRP A 226 6.77 -38.87 4.16
CA TRP A 226 6.51 -38.59 5.56
C TRP A 226 7.07 -37.25 6.03
N TYR A 227 8.29 -36.92 5.62
CA TYR A 227 8.94 -35.67 6.01
C TYR A 227 8.21 -34.43 5.42
N GLY A 228 7.72 -34.48 4.19
CA GLY A 228 6.93 -33.39 3.63
C GLY A 228 5.61 -33.22 4.41
N THR A 229 4.94 -34.33 4.79
CA THR A 229 3.73 -34.26 5.63
C THR A 229 4.01 -33.61 6.99
N LEU A 230 5.11 -34.01 7.65
CA LEU A 230 5.51 -33.41 8.92
C LEU A 230 5.88 -31.93 8.77
N THR A 231 6.67 -31.56 7.76
CA THR A 231 7.09 -30.16 7.56
C THR A 231 5.91 -29.23 7.31
N HIS A 232 5.00 -29.62 6.39
CA HIS A 232 3.83 -28.79 6.10
C HIS A 232 2.85 -28.77 7.27
N GLY A 233 2.63 -29.90 7.96
CA GLY A 233 1.80 -29.97 9.16
C GLY A 233 2.34 -29.12 10.31
N PHE A 234 3.67 -29.13 10.53
CA PHE A 234 4.33 -28.29 11.51
C PHE A 234 4.08 -26.80 11.26
N MET A 235 4.16 -26.36 10.01
CA MET A 235 4.03 -24.93 9.66
C MET A 235 2.61 -24.39 9.75
N LEU A 236 1.58 -25.22 9.83
CA LEU A 236 0.20 -24.74 9.95
C LEU A 236 -0.02 -23.93 11.24
N VAL A 237 0.52 -24.37 12.39
CA VAL A 237 0.39 -23.65 13.68
C VAL A 237 1.11 -22.29 13.63
N PRO A 238 2.40 -22.19 13.27
CA PRO A 238 3.08 -20.90 13.09
C PRO A 238 2.34 -19.93 12.19
N ILE A 239 1.79 -20.39 11.06
CA ILE A 239 1.05 -19.53 10.13
C ILE A 239 -0.25 -19.04 10.77
N ILE A 240 -1.05 -19.91 11.39
CA ILE A 240 -2.33 -19.53 12.02
C ILE A 240 -2.08 -18.58 13.19
N VAL A 241 -1.12 -18.88 14.08
CA VAL A 241 -0.74 -17.98 15.19
C VAL A 241 -0.31 -16.63 14.62
N SER A 242 0.52 -16.61 13.58
CA SER A 242 0.92 -15.34 12.93
C SER A 242 -0.28 -14.57 12.39
N ILE A 243 -1.28 -15.22 11.76
CA ILE A 243 -2.53 -14.58 11.31
C ILE A 243 -3.23 -13.89 12.48
N LEU A 244 -3.40 -14.60 13.59
CA LEU A 244 -4.06 -14.07 14.80
C LEU A 244 -3.28 -12.88 15.37
N LEU A 245 -1.95 -12.96 15.46
CA LEU A 245 -1.08 -11.89 15.95
C LEU A 245 -1.03 -10.65 15.03
N THR A 246 -1.46 -10.74 13.77
CA THR A 246 -1.61 -9.56 12.92
C THR A 246 -2.75 -8.65 13.38
N LEU A 247 -3.73 -9.15 14.13
CA LEU A 247 -4.96 -8.45 14.50
C LEU A 247 -5.70 -7.84 13.29
N SER A 248 -5.53 -8.42 12.10
CA SER A 248 -6.14 -7.94 10.86
C SER A 248 -7.58 -8.41 10.73
N ARG A 249 -8.54 -7.51 10.91
CA ARG A 249 -9.98 -7.82 10.71
C ARG A 249 -10.28 -8.26 9.28
N GLY A 250 -9.70 -7.57 8.30
CA GLY A 250 -9.84 -7.95 6.89
C GLY A 250 -9.34 -9.37 6.63
N GLY A 251 -8.18 -9.71 7.20
CA GLY A 251 -7.64 -11.08 7.11
C GLY A 251 -8.57 -12.13 7.74
N LEU A 252 -9.10 -11.87 8.92
CA LEU A 252 -10.01 -12.80 9.62
C LEU A 252 -11.35 -12.98 8.87
N VAL A 253 -11.93 -11.91 8.32
CA VAL A 253 -13.19 -11.96 7.56
C VAL A 253 -13.01 -12.67 6.21
N LEU A 254 -11.90 -12.41 5.52
CA LEU A 254 -11.68 -12.98 4.19
C LEU A 254 -11.13 -14.42 4.21
N LEU A 255 -10.51 -14.84 5.31
CA LEU A 255 -9.97 -16.20 5.46
C LEU A 255 -11.03 -17.28 5.17
N PRO A 256 -12.22 -17.29 5.82
CA PRO A 256 -13.25 -18.27 5.52
C PRO A 256 -13.84 -18.10 4.10
N VAL A 257 -13.92 -16.91 3.57
CA VAL A 257 -14.41 -16.65 2.20
C VAL A 257 -13.50 -17.34 1.18
N VAL A 258 -12.20 -17.11 1.26
CA VAL A 258 -11.21 -17.74 0.37
C VAL A 258 -11.18 -19.25 0.58
N PHE A 259 -11.25 -19.71 1.82
CA PHE A 259 -11.33 -21.15 2.14
C PHE A 259 -12.50 -21.83 1.41
N ILE A 260 -13.71 -21.31 1.56
CA ILE A 260 -14.91 -21.85 0.92
C ILE A 260 -14.77 -21.85 -0.61
N LEU A 261 -14.28 -20.76 -1.19
CA LEU A 261 -14.04 -20.68 -2.63
C LEU A 261 -13.04 -21.75 -3.11
N LEU A 262 -11.96 -21.99 -2.36
CA LEU A 262 -10.98 -23.01 -2.71
C LEU A 262 -11.55 -24.44 -2.56
N LEU A 263 -12.43 -24.69 -1.58
CA LEU A 263 -13.09 -25.98 -1.44
C LEU A 263 -13.88 -26.38 -2.71
N LEU A 264 -14.47 -25.43 -3.43
CA LEU A 264 -15.22 -25.70 -4.67
C LEU A 264 -14.40 -26.43 -5.75
N PHE A 265 -13.08 -26.29 -5.71
CA PHE A 265 -12.15 -26.91 -6.65
C PHE A 265 -11.72 -28.33 -6.22
N LEU A 266 -11.95 -28.72 -4.98
CA LEU A 266 -11.48 -29.99 -4.41
C LEU A 266 -12.53 -31.10 -4.53
N LYS A 267 -12.07 -32.35 -4.57
CA LYS A 267 -12.95 -33.53 -4.42
C LYS A 267 -13.41 -33.67 -2.96
N PRO A 268 -14.59 -34.27 -2.65
CA PRO A 268 -15.12 -34.31 -1.31
C PRO A 268 -14.17 -34.89 -0.25
N ALA A 269 -13.42 -35.94 -0.58
CA ALA A 269 -12.39 -36.46 0.32
C ALA A 269 -11.28 -35.46 0.65
N GLN A 270 -10.86 -34.66 -0.32
CA GLN A 270 -9.86 -33.60 -0.12
C GLN A 270 -10.44 -32.43 0.67
N GLN A 271 -11.71 -32.06 0.45
CA GLN A 271 -12.40 -31.04 1.23
C GLN A 271 -12.43 -31.41 2.72
N LEU A 272 -12.80 -32.63 3.05
CA LEU A 272 -12.78 -33.11 4.43
C LEU A 272 -11.37 -33.16 5.02
N LEU A 273 -10.38 -33.57 4.25
CA LEU A 273 -8.99 -33.54 4.71
C LEU A 273 -8.51 -32.13 5.03
N TRP A 274 -8.88 -31.14 4.20
CA TRP A 274 -8.55 -29.74 4.47
C TRP A 274 -9.21 -29.25 5.77
N ILE A 275 -10.50 -29.55 5.96
CA ILE A 275 -11.23 -29.20 7.19
C ILE A 275 -10.59 -29.85 8.42
N LEU A 276 -10.25 -31.13 8.35
CA LEU A 276 -9.63 -31.86 9.47
C LEU A 276 -8.25 -31.31 9.82
N GLN A 277 -7.38 -31.07 8.80
CA GLN A 277 -6.03 -30.56 9.02
C GLN A 277 -6.05 -29.14 9.57
N LEU A 278 -6.87 -28.26 8.98
CA LEU A 278 -7.02 -26.88 9.45
C LEU A 278 -7.74 -26.80 10.81
N GLY A 279 -8.70 -27.68 11.06
CA GLY A 279 -9.39 -27.76 12.35
C GLY A 279 -8.45 -28.14 13.49
N VAL A 280 -7.65 -29.19 13.30
CA VAL A 280 -6.62 -29.60 14.29
C VAL A 280 -5.61 -28.49 14.53
N ALA A 281 -5.10 -27.87 13.44
CA ALA A 281 -4.14 -26.78 13.54
C ALA A 281 -4.75 -25.52 14.18
N GLY A 282 -6.00 -25.20 13.86
CA GLY A 282 -6.74 -24.07 14.43
C GLY A 282 -6.97 -24.23 15.93
N ILE A 283 -7.41 -25.41 16.39
CA ILE A 283 -7.58 -25.69 17.82
C ILE A 283 -6.26 -25.55 18.57
N ALA A 284 -5.18 -26.13 18.05
CA ALA A 284 -3.87 -26.05 18.67
C ALA A 284 -3.33 -24.60 18.69
N ALA A 285 -3.52 -23.85 17.62
CA ALA A 285 -3.12 -22.45 17.56
C ALA A 285 -3.90 -21.60 18.56
N LEU A 286 -5.23 -21.76 18.65
CA LEU A 286 -6.06 -21.02 19.61
C LEU A 286 -5.66 -21.32 21.06
N ALA A 287 -5.33 -22.58 21.39
CA ALA A 287 -4.90 -22.97 22.72
C ALA A 287 -3.61 -22.27 23.20
N ILE A 288 -2.72 -21.88 22.27
CA ILE A 288 -1.44 -21.23 22.60
C ILE A 288 -1.45 -19.73 22.32
N THR A 289 -2.49 -19.18 21.70
CA THR A 289 -2.49 -17.78 21.25
C THR A 289 -2.39 -16.81 22.42
N THR A 290 -3.16 -17.01 23.51
CA THR A 290 -3.10 -16.15 24.69
C THR A 290 -1.70 -16.11 25.31
N PRO A 291 -1.08 -17.24 25.70
CA PRO A 291 0.26 -17.19 26.27
C PRO A 291 1.32 -16.64 25.28
N ILE A 292 1.19 -16.88 23.98
CA ILE A 292 2.11 -16.31 22.96
C ILE A 292 1.94 -14.79 22.86
N THR A 293 0.70 -14.27 22.95
CA THR A 293 0.43 -12.82 22.93
C THR A 293 1.01 -12.13 24.16
N ASP A 294 0.74 -12.69 25.35
CA ASP A 294 1.22 -12.13 26.62
C ASP A 294 2.76 -12.11 26.69
N LEU A 295 3.39 -13.23 26.31
CA LEU A 295 4.85 -13.33 26.26
C LEU A 295 5.47 -12.38 25.22
N GLY A 296 4.83 -12.19 24.06
CA GLY A 296 5.28 -11.22 23.06
C GLY A 296 5.21 -9.79 23.58
N THR A 297 4.13 -9.44 24.29
CA THR A 297 3.97 -8.12 24.93
C THR A 297 5.00 -7.91 26.02
N GLU A 298 5.24 -8.91 26.89
CA GLU A 298 6.30 -8.86 27.90
C GLU A 298 7.68 -8.64 27.26
N LEU A 299 8.02 -9.45 26.25
CA LEU A 299 9.30 -9.39 25.54
C LEU A 299 9.51 -8.09 24.78
N SER A 300 8.44 -7.45 24.29
CA SER A 300 8.53 -6.15 23.60
C SER A 300 8.97 -5.02 24.55
N THR A 301 8.66 -5.13 25.86
CA THR A 301 9.05 -4.17 26.89
C THR A 301 10.38 -4.53 27.53
N LYS A 302 10.57 -5.79 27.87
CA LYS A 302 11.80 -6.30 28.52
C LYS A 302 12.09 -7.73 28.07
N TYR A 303 13.23 -7.90 27.42
CA TYR A 303 13.69 -9.24 27.05
C TYR A 303 14.07 -10.07 28.27
N THR A 304 13.51 -11.27 28.40
CA THR A 304 13.93 -12.30 29.33
C THR A 304 14.05 -13.64 28.61
N THR A 305 15.15 -14.35 28.83
CA THR A 305 15.37 -15.66 28.21
C THR A 305 14.31 -16.68 28.63
N SER A 306 13.80 -16.60 29.86
CA SER A 306 12.74 -17.48 30.35
C SER A 306 11.43 -17.31 29.58
N ALA A 307 10.99 -16.06 29.34
CA ALA A 307 9.79 -15.77 28.55
C ALA A 307 9.95 -16.20 27.09
N ALA A 308 11.11 -15.92 26.48
CA ALA A 308 11.41 -16.34 25.12
C ALA A 308 11.36 -17.87 24.97
N LEU A 309 12.02 -18.62 25.89
CA LEU A 309 12.01 -20.09 25.88
C LEU A 309 10.63 -20.66 26.10
N LYS A 310 9.80 -20.08 26.99
CA LYS A 310 8.39 -20.50 27.17
C LYS A 310 7.59 -20.28 25.86
N GLY A 311 7.75 -19.12 25.22
CA GLY A 311 7.08 -18.83 23.95
C GLY A 311 7.46 -19.84 22.84
N TRP A 312 8.75 -20.13 22.71
CA TRP A 312 9.22 -21.17 21.79
C TRP A 312 8.71 -22.55 22.17
N GLY A 313 8.65 -22.89 23.47
CA GLY A 313 8.10 -24.16 23.98
C GLY A 313 6.64 -24.34 23.57
N TYR A 314 5.79 -23.34 23.77
CA TYR A 314 4.38 -23.40 23.32
C TYR A 314 4.28 -23.57 21.81
N LEU A 315 5.00 -22.76 21.03
CA LEU A 315 4.93 -22.76 19.58
C LEU A 315 5.42 -24.10 19.00
N LEU A 316 6.62 -24.53 19.37
CA LEU A 316 7.22 -25.76 18.86
C LEU A 316 6.45 -27.01 19.33
N GLY A 317 6.02 -27.04 20.61
CA GLY A 317 5.23 -28.16 21.14
C GLY A 317 3.92 -28.36 20.41
N ALA A 318 3.13 -27.29 20.23
CA ALA A 318 1.88 -27.35 19.48
C ALA A 318 2.12 -27.71 18.00
N SER A 319 3.16 -27.16 17.38
CA SER A 319 3.52 -27.47 15.99
C SER A 319 3.89 -28.94 15.79
N LEU A 320 4.66 -29.53 16.69
CA LEU A 320 5.05 -30.95 16.64
C LEU A 320 3.83 -31.87 16.85
N ILE A 321 2.94 -31.54 17.79
CA ILE A 321 1.71 -32.31 18.01
C ILE A 321 0.85 -32.28 16.74
N VAL A 322 0.64 -31.11 16.13
CA VAL A 322 -0.15 -30.98 14.90
C VAL A 322 0.51 -31.70 13.74
N ALA A 323 1.83 -31.62 13.60
CA ALA A 323 2.57 -32.37 12.58
C ALA A 323 2.36 -33.89 12.73
N GLY A 324 2.43 -34.42 13.97
CA GLY A 324 2.19 -35.82 14.27
C GLY A 324 0.78 -36.24 13.95
N ILE A 325 -0.23 -35.50 14.43
CA ILE A 325 -1.66 -35.77 14.15
C ILE A 325 -1.91 -35.66 12.64
N GLY A 326 -1.36 -34.63 11.98
CA GLY A 326 -1.48 -34.44 10.53
C GLY A 326 -0.91 -35.62 9.75
N TRP A 327 0.24 -36.16 10.20
CA TRP A 327 0.80 -37.37 9.61
C TRP A 327 -0.10 -38.59 9.80
N VAL A 328 -0.68 -38.81 11.01
CA VAL A 328 -1.64 -39.87 11.27
C VAL A 328 -2.87 -39.77 10.38
N ILE A 329 -3.44 -38.55 10.28
CA ILE A 329 -4.57 -38.29 9.36
C ILE A 329 -4.20 -38.66 7.93
N GLN A 330 -3.03 -38.19 7.45
CA GLN A 330 -2.61 -38.43 6.07
C GLN A 330 -2.29 -39.92 5.80
N ARG A 331 -1.78 -40.65 6.80
CA ARG A 331 -1.41 -42.04 6.65
C ARG A 331 -2.60 -43.00 6.74
N PHE A 332 -3.58 -42.73 7.62
CA PHE A 332 -4.65 -43.66 7.93
C PHE A 332 -6.03 -43.14 7.51
N VAL A 333 -6.33 -41.88 7.76
CA VAL A 333 -7.67 -41.33 7.50
C VAL A 333 -7.82 -40.96 6.01
N ALA A 334 -6.80 -40.42 5.38
CA ALA A 334 -6.86 -39.99 3.97
C ALA A 334 -7.17 -41.16 3.01
N PRO A 335 -6.52 -42.35 3.08
CA PRO A 335 -6.86 -43.48 2.23
C PRO A 335 -8.29 -43.99 2.47
N TRP A 336 -8.71 -44.03 3.74
CA TRP A 336 -10.07 -44.43 4.10
C TRP A 336 -11.13 -43.49 3.53
N LEU A 337 -10.93 -42.17 3.66
CA LEU A 337 -11.82 -41.16 3.08
C LEU A 337 -11.87 -41.27 1.54
N GLN A 338 -10.73 -41.45 0.91
CA GLN A 338 -10.65 -41.60 -0.56
C GLN A 338 -11.42 -42.83 -1.02
N GLN A 339 -11.32 -43.95 -0.31
CA GLN A 339 -12.04 -45.18 -0.63
C GLN A 339 -13.56 -45.02 -0.41
N LYS A 340 -13.97 -44.47 0.75
CA LYS A 340 -15.40 -44.33 1.10
C LYS A 340 -16.13 -43.28 0.26
N LEU A 341 -15.46 -42.17 -0.07
CA LEU A 341 -16.05 -41.05 -0.76
C LEU A 341 -15.74 -41.05 -2.27
N GLY A 342 -14.94 -42.01 -2.77
CA GLY A 342 -14.56 -42.02 -4.19
C GLY A 342 -15.77 -42.18 -5.12
N SER A 343 -16.67 -43.14 -4.84
CA SER A 343 -17.91 -43.35 -5.57
C SER A 343 -18.92 -42.21 -5.40
N TRP A 344 -19.00 -41.61 -4.22
CA TRP A 344 -19.87 -40.46 -3.95
C TRP A 344 -19.34 -39.22 -4.66
N GLY A 345 -18.03 -39.00 -4.65
CA GLY A 345 -17.39 -37.87 -5.30
C GLY A 345 -17.46 -37.84 -6.84
N SER A 346 -17.88 -38.97 -7.48
CA SER A 346 -18.12 -39.01 -8.94
C SER A 346 -19.50 -38.49 -9.34
N ARG A 347 -20.46 -38.34 -8.39
CA ARG A 347 -21.82 -37.85 -8.66
C ARG A 347 -21.81 -36.33 -8.90
N LYS A 348 -22.71 -35.85 -9.76
CA LYS A 348 -22.91 -34.41 -9.98
C LYS A 348 -23.30 -33.71 -8.67
N LEU A 349 -22.78 -32.52 -8.42
CA LEU A 349 -23.06 -31.64 -7.29
C LEU A 349 -22.58 -32.14 -5.89
N THR A 350 -22.02 -33.33 -5.76
CA THR A 350 -21.53 -33.80 -4.45
C THR A 350 -20.39 -32.92 -3.90
N GLY A 351 -19.60 -32.31 -4.77
CA GLY A 351 -18.56 -31.34 -4.38
C GLY A 351 -19.08 -30.04 -3.77
N LEU A 352 -20.39 -29.78 -3.82
CA LEU A 352 -20.99 -28.55 -3.25
C LEU A 352 -21.49 -28.72 -1.81
N TRP A 353 -21.80 -29.95 -1.38
CA TRP A 353 -22.40 -30.18 -0.03
C TRP A 353 -21.47 -29.74 1.10
N ILE A 354 -20.18 -30.08 1.01
CA ILE A 354 -19.21 -29.71 2.03
C ILE A 354 -18.93 -28.21 2.06
N PRO A 355 -18.70 -27.52 0.93
CA PRO A 355 -18.64 -26.06 0.91
C PRO A 355 -19.89 -25.37 1.48
N LEU A 356 -21.11 -25.83 1.14
CA LEU A 356 -22.34 -25.28 1.72
C LEU A 356 -22.44 -25.53 3.23
N GLY A 357 -22.12 -26.76 3.69
CA GLY A 357 -22.02 -27.05 5.12
C GLY A 357 -20.96 -26.18 5.82
N SER A 358 -19.84 -25.87 5.13
CA SER A 358 -18.82 -24.97 5.66
C SER A 358 -19.31 -23.53 5.80
N VAL A 359 -20.16 -23.04 4.90
CA VAL A 359 -20.80 -21.71 5.04
C VAL A 359 -21.64 -21.66 6.33
N VAL A 360 -22.46 -22.71 6.56
CA VAL A 360 -23.29 -22.80 7.78
C VAL A 360 -22.41 -22.88 9.04
N LEU A 361 -21.35 -23.67 8.99
CA LEU A 361 -20.41 -23.81 10.12
C LEU A 361 -19.71 -22.48 10.42
N VAL A 362 -19.22 -21.76 9.39
CA VAL A 362 -18.60 -20.44 9.55
C VAL A 362 -19.60 -19.44 10.13
N ALA A 363 -20.85 -19.45 9.67
CA ALA A 363 -21.90 -18.58 10.22
C ALA A 363 -22.18 -18.88 11.70
N ILE A 364 -22.23 -20.16 12.10
CA ILE A 364 -22.39 -20.57 13.49
C ILE A 364 -21.19 -20.11 14.33
N VAL A 365 -19.97 -20.35 13.87
CA VAL A 365 -18.75 -19.95 14.59
C VAL A 365 -18.68 -18.42 14.72
N ALA A 366 -19.00 -17.68 13.67
CA ALA A 366 -19.06 -16.22 13.71
C ALA A 366 -20.12 -15.73 14.72
N PHE A 367 -21.31 -16.34 14.73
CA PHE A 367 -22.37 -16.02 15.69
C PHE A 367 -21.92 -16.31 17.14
N LEU A 368 -21.28 -17.45 17.39
CA LEU A 368 -20.77 -17.81 18.72
C LEU A 368 -19.68 -16.82 19.18
N LEU A 369 -18.74 -16.45 18.31
CA LEU A 369 -17.63 -15.55 18.66
C LEU A 369 -18.06 -14.09 18.83
N ILE A 370 -19.05 -13.61 18.03
CA ILE A 370 -19.49 -12.20 18.05
C ILE A 370 -20.72 -12.03 18.95
N GLY A 371 -21.62 -13.02 18.99
CA GLY A 371 -22.91 -12.94 19.68
C GLY A 371 -22.96 -13.56 21.06
N THR A 372 -21.89 -14.21 21.54
CA THR A 372 -21.85 -14.85 22.85
C THR A 372 -20.54 -14.57 23.57
N SER A 373 -20.45 -14.98 24.85
CA SER A 373 -19.21 -14.88 25.65
C SER A 373 -18.08 -15.83 25.22
N ALA A 374 -18.21 -16.53 24.09
CA ALA A 374 -17.16 -17.42 23.60
C ALA A 374 -15.90 -16.67 23.13
N SER A 375 -16.03 -15.38 22.81
CA SER A 375 -14.90 -14.47 22.52
C SER A 375 -13.87 -14.40 23.65
N LYS A 376 -14.29 -14.59 24.90
CA LYS A 376 -13.42 -14.55 26.10
C LYS A 376 -12.34 -15.63 26.16
N ILE A 377 -12.38 -16.61 25.25
CA ILE A 377 -11.29 -17.59 25.08
C ILE A 377 -10.06 -16.96 24.43
N LEU A 378 -10.24 -15.84 23.73
CA LEU A 378 -9.19 -15.13 23.02
C LEU A 378 -8.51 -14.08 23.92
N PRO A 379 -7.26 -13.67 23.62
CA PRO A 379 -6.65 -12.50 24.25
C PRO A 379 -7.55 -11.27 24.15
N ALA A 380 -7.54 -10.40 25.16
CA ALA A 380 -8.42 -9.23 25.23
C ALA A 380 -8.36 -8.32 24.00
N ASN A 381 -7.18 -8.15 23.41
CA ASN A 381 -7.02 -7.37 22.17
C ASN A 381 -7.70 -8.04 20.96
N MET A 382 -7.72 -9.36 20.89
CA MET A 382 -8.43 -10.11 19.84
C MET A 382 -9.94 -10.12 20.06
N GLU A 383 -10.37 -10.30 21.32
CA GLU A 383 -11.78 -10.19 21.72
C GLU A 383 -12.35 -8.86 21.27
N THR A 384 -11.72 -7.75 21.70
CA THR A 384 -12.10 -6.39 21.29
C THR A 384 -12.14 -6.22 19.76
N ARG A 385 -11.22 -6.89 19.03
CA ARG A 385 -11.20 -6.82 17.56
C ARG A 385 -12.38 -7.53 16.91
N LEU A 386 -12.81 -8.65 17.46
CA LEU A 386 -13.97 -9.41 16.94
C LEU A 386 -15.29 -8.71 17.27
N GLU A 387 -15.46 -8.21 18.49
CA GLU A 387 -16.64 -7.46 18.92
C GLU A 387 -16.85 -6.19 18.10
N ASN A 388 -15.74 -5.57 17.66
CA ASN A 388 -15.75 -4.37 16.83
C ASN A 388 -15.85 -4.66 15.32
N ILE A 389 -16.22 -5.87 14.87
CA ILE A 389 -16.52 -6.13 13.47
C ILE A 389 -17.94 -5.67 13.17
N ASN A 390 -18.08 -4.38 12.81
CA ASN A 390 -19.37 -3.79 12.43
C ASN A 390 -19.16 -2.71 11.35
N PHE A 391 -20.27 -2.34 10.67
CA PHE A 391 -20.24 -1.34 9.59
C PHE A 391 -20.10 0.12 10.08
N LYS A 392 -20.31 0.39 11.36
CA LYS A 392 -20.16 1.74 11.95
C LYS A 392 -18.74 2.04 12.40
N GLN A 393 -17.86 1.06 12.25
CA GLN A 393 -16.51 1.23 12.70
C GLN A 393 -15.75 2.23 11.82
N HIS A 394 -14.93 3.08 12.48
CA HIS A 394 -14.11 4.10 11.86
C HIS A 394 -13.39 3.63 10.58
N SER A 395 -12.65 2.52 10.63
CA SER A 395 -11.90 2.00 9.47
C SER A 395 -12.77 1.49 8.32
N VAL A 396 -14.05 1.17 8.55
CA VAL A 396 -15.02 0.82 7.50
C VAL A 396 -15.58 2.09 6.87
N LEU A 397 -15.94 3.06 7.71
CA LEU A 397 -16.45 4.37 7.26
C LEU A 397 -15.40 5.13 6.45
N GLU A 398 -14.12 5.08 6.88
CA GLU A 398 -13.01 5.63 6.09
C GLU A 398 -12.93 5.03 4.69
N ARG A 399 -12.95 3.69 4.58
CA ARG A 399 -12.88 3.03 3.28
C ARG A 399 -14.07 3.38 2.38
N ILE A 400 -15.28 3.44 2.95
CA ILE A 400 -16.47 3.88 2.20
C ILE A 400 -16.28 5.32 1.68
N THR A 401 -15.71 6.20 2.50
CA THR A 401 -15.38 7.58 2.10
C THR A 401 -14.36 7.60 0.98
N PHE A 402 -13.24 6.86 1.12
CA PHE A 402 -12.23 6.75 0.06
C PHE A 402 -12.81 6.21 -1.26
N TYR A 403 -13.72 5.23 -1.21
CA TYR A 403 -14.36 4.70 -2.41
C TYR A 403 -15.28 5.73 -3.08
N LYS A 404 -16.02 6.54 -2.30
CA LYS A 404 -16.82 7.64 -2.83
C LYS A 404 -15.95 8.72 -3.48
N ASP A 405 -14.85 9.08 -2.83
CA ASP A 405 -13.90 10.06 -3.36
C ASP A 405 -13.15 9.52 -4.59
N ALA A 406 -12.80 8.23 -4.61
CA ALA A 406 -12.23 7.55 -5.77
C ALA A 406 -13.13 7.65 -7.01
N VAL A 407 -14.45 7.51 -6.83
CA VAL A 407 -15.42 7.66 -7.94
C VAL A 407 -15.42 9.08 -8.51
N LYS A 408 -15.19 10.12 -7.69
CA LYS A 408 -15.05 11.50 -8.18
C LYS A 408 -13.82 11.62 -9.09
N VAL A 409 -12.67 11.12 -8.64
CA VAL A 409 -11.43 11.10 -9.42
C VAL A 409 -11.61 10.36 -10.75
N ILE A 410 -12.27 9.18 -10.74
CA ILE A 410 -12.53 8.39 -11.95
C ILE A 410 -13.40 9.15 -12.95
N LYS A 411 -14.37 9.95 -12.48
CA LYS A 411 -15.22 10.76 -13.36
C LYS A 411 -14.45 11.85 -14.08
N ASP A 412 -13.47 12.46 -13.43
CA ASP A 412 -12.67 13.54 -14.01
C ASP A 412 -11.53 13.01 -14.89
N TYR A 413 -11.03 11.79 -14.60
CA TYR A 413 -9.94 11.14 -15.36
C TYR A 413 -10.35 9.76 -15.93
N PRO A 414 -11.41 9.66 -16.77
CA PRO A 414 -12.02 8.37 -17.09
C PRO A 414 -11.22 7.50 -18.04
N ILE A 415 -10.46 8.04 -19.00
CA ILE A 415 -9.92 7.26 -20.12
C ILE A 415 -8.55 6.68 -19.82
N LEU A 416 -7.57 7.53 -19.53
CA LEU A 416 -6.17 7.16 -19.27
C LEU A 416 -5.80 7.22 -17.78
N GLY A 417 -6.72 7.66 -16.94
CA GLY A 417 -6.48 7.81 -15.50
C GLY A 417 -5.62 9.03 -15.17
N THR A 418 -5.05 9.00 -13.99
CA THR A 418 -4.24 10.09 -13.40
C THR A 418 -2.74 9.83 -13.44
N GLY A 419 -2.31 8.73 -14.06
CA GLY A 419 -0.97 8.18 -13.86
C GLY A 419 -0.82 7.38 -12.58
N GLY A 420 0.23 6.58 -12.51
CA GLY A 420 0.52 5.77 -11.34
C GLY A 420 0.70 6.62 -10.08
N GLY A 421 0.11 6.21 -8.96
CA GLY A 421 0.16 6.94 -7.69
C GLY A 421 -0.66 8.24 -7.65
N GLY A 422 -1.45 8.54 -8.68
CA GLY A 422 -2.20 9.81 -8.79
C GLY A 422 -3.22 10.02 -7.67
N TRP A 423 -3.76 8.96 -7.06
CA TRP A 423 -4.58 9.09 -5.86
C TRP A 423 -3.88 9.88 -4.76
N SER A 424 -2.65 9.53 -4.44
CA SER A 424 -1.88 10.18 -3.38
C SER A 424 -1.67 11.68 -3.62
N SER A 425 -1.51 12.08 -4.89
CA SER A 425 -1.35 13.49 -5.27
C SER A 425 -2.66 14.26 -5.24
N LEU A 426 -3.78 13.62 -5.64
CA LEU A 426 -5.08 14.27 -5.83
C LEU A 426 -5.98 14.19 -4.61
N TYR A 427 -5.69 13.33 -3.65
CA TYR A 427 -6.64 13.00 -2.60
C TYR A 427 -7.11 14.24 -1.82
N GLU A 428 -6.22 15.15 -1.45
CA GLU A 428 -6.57 16.37 -0.71
C GLU A 428 -7.54 17.29 -1.47
N HIS A 429 -7.56 17.23 -2.80
CA HIS A 429 -8.54 17.94 -3.63
C HIS A 429 -9.95 17.30 -3.60
N TYR A 430 -10.02 15.95 -3.55
CA TYR A 430 -11.28 15.20 -3.66
C TYR A 430 -11.89 14.76 -2.32
N GLN A 431 -11.20 15.04 -1.22
CA GLN A 431 -11.64 14.64 0.13
C GLN A 431 -13.06 15.09 0.46
N ASN A 432 -13.83 14.21 1.09
CA ASN A 432 -15.14 14.53 1.67
C ASN A 432 -15.04 15.10 3.09
N ASN A 433 -13.93 14.82 3.78
CA ASN A 433 -13.63 15.24 5.14
C ASN A 433 -12.11 15.10 5.40
N PRO A 434 -11.56 15.69 6.48
CA PRO A 434 -10.12 15.89 6.65
C PRO A 434 -9.33 14.62 6.99
N TYR A 435 -9.57 13.49 6.33
CA TYR A 435 -8.73 12.30 6.41
C TYR A 435 -7.46 12.45 5.60
N THR A 436 -6.43 11.72 6.02
CA THR A 436 -5.22 11.53 5.22
C THR A 436 -5.18 10.12 4.66
N SER A 437 -5.01 9.99 3.35
CA SER A 437 -4.80 8.69 2.73
C SER A 437 -3.89 8.78 1.52
N ARG A 438 -2.87 7.92 1.48
CA ARG A 438 -2.00 7.73 0.30
C ARG A 438 -2.46 6.59 -0.59
N GLN A 439 -3.49 5.82 -0.16
CA GLN A 439 -3.96 4.61 -0.82
C GLN A 439 -5.48 4.52 -0.74
N VAL A 440 -6.13 4.05 -1.78
CA VAL A 440 -7.60 3.88 -1.83
C VAL A 440 -8.12 2.78 -0.90
N HIS A 441 -7.24 1.91 -0.37
CA HIS A 441 -7.60 0.67 0.34
C HIS A 441 -8.48 -0.30 -0.47
N ASN A 442 -8.38 -0.22 -1.81
CA ASN A 442 -8.93 -1.16 -2.77
C ASN A 442 -8.06 -1.10 -4.03
N PHE A 443 -7.30 -2.15 -4.27
CA PHE A 443 -6.38 -2.21 -5.39
C PHE A 443 -7.05 -2.00 -6.75
N PHE A 444 -8.25 -2.53 -6.95
CA PHE A 444 -8.93 -2.43 -8.25
C PHE A 444 -9.41 -1.00 -8.54
N LEU A 445 -9.92 -0.31 -7.53
CA LEU A 445 -10.25 1.12 -7.65
C LEU A 445 -9.00 1.96 -7.86
N GLN A 446 -7.93 1.67 -7.14
CA GLN A 446 -6.66 2.37 -7.33
C GLN A 446 -6.11 2.16 -8.74
N TYR A 447 -6.11 0.92 -9.24
CA TYR A 447 -5.70 0.62 -10.61
C TYR A 447 -6.53 1.39 -11.64
N LEU A 448 -7.87 1.45 -11.44
CA LEU A 448 -8.77 2.19 -12.30
C LEU A 448 -8.49 3.70 -12.30
N ILE A 449 -8.17 4.30 -11.15
CA ILE A 449 -7.74 5.69 -11.04
C ILE A 449 -6.44 5.92 -11.83
N GLU A 450 -5.47 5.02 -11.71
CA GLU A 450 -4.13 5.20 -12.25
C GLU A 450 -4.07 5.11 -13.78
N VAL A 451 -4.81 4.18 -14.39
CA VAL A 451 -4.74 3.91 -15.85
C VAL A 451 -6.08 4.10 -16.58
N GLY A 452 -7.10 4.59 -15.88
CA GLY A 452 -8.44 4.80 -16.43
C GLY A 452 -9.16 3.51 -16.87
N ILE A 453 -10.32 3.67 -17.48
CA ILE A 453 -11.16 2.55 -17.92
C ILE A 453 -10.44 1.72 -19.00
N LEU A 454 -9.69 2.36 -19.90
CA LEU A 454 -8.97 1.65 -20.95
C LEU A 454 -7.95 0.66 -20.37
N GLY A 455 -7.07 1.13 -19.49
CA GLY A 455 -6.07 0.28 -18.84
C GLY A 455 -6.69 -0.77 -17.93
N PHE A 456 -7.76 -0.41 -17.22
CA PHE A 456 -8.48 -1.33 -16.34
C PHE A 456 -9.13 -2.49 -17.10
N ILE A 457 -9.74 -2.23 -18.29
CA ILE A 457 -10.29 -3.29 -19.15
C ILE A 457 -9.17 -4.24 -19.62
N VAL A 458 -8.00 -3.70 -19.99
CA VAL A 458 -6.84 -4.53 -20.39
C VAL A 458 -6.40 -5.41 -19.21
N PHE A 459 -6.25 -4.84 -18.03
CA PHE A 459 -5.83 -5.57 -16.82
C PHE A 459 -6.84 -6.65 -16.41
N MET A 460 -8.11 -6.29 -16.30
CA MET A 460 -9.16 -7.24 -15.92
C MET A 460 -9.34 -8.32 -16.98
N GLY A 461 -9.30 -7.94 -18.26
CA GLY A 461 -9.36 -8.90 -19.37
C GLY A 461 -8.23 -9.92 -19.31
N PHE A 462 -7.00 -9.47 -19.04
CA PHE A 462 -5.83 -10.32 -18.88
C PHE A 462 -6.00 -11.32 -17.73
N ILE A 463 -6.34 -10.83 -16.54
CA ILE A 463 -6.52 -11.68 -15.35
C ILE A 463 -7.68 -12.64 -15.54
N LEU A 464 -8.86 -12.14 -15.89
CA LEU A 464 -10.07 -12.95 -16.00
C LEU A 464 -9.95 -13.99 -17.11
N TYR A 465 -9.23 -13.69 -18.19
CA TYR A 465 -8.96 -14.68 -19.26
C TYR A 465 -8.13 -15.86 -18.73
N ILE A 466 -7.06 -15.60 -17.97
CA ILE A 466 -6.22 -16.65 -17.39
C ILE A 466 -7.03 -17.50 -16.41
N PHE A 467 -7.78 -16.87 -15.50
CA PHE A 467 -8.66 -17.57 -14.56
C PHE A 467 -9.70 -18.42 -15.30
N TYR A 468 -10.39 -17.85 -16.27
CA TYR A 468 -11.39 -18.56 -17.07
C TYR A 468 -10.80 -19.78 -17.77
N LYS A 469 -9.67 -19.64 -18.44
CA LYS A 469 -9.01 -20.74 -19.18
C LYS A 469 -8.54 -21.84 -18.23
N TYR A 470 -7.95 -21.43 -17.07
CA TYR A 470 -7.51 -22.38 -16.07
C TYR A 470 -8.69 -23.15 -15.45
N ILE A 471 -9.70 -22.43 -14.95
CA ILE A 471 -10.88 -23.03 -14.30
C ILE A 471 -11.62 -23.95 -15.28
N ARG A 472 -11.83 -23.51 -16.52
CA ARG A 472 -12.48 -24.35 -17.54
C ARG A 472 -11.71 -25.64 -17.81
N GLY A 473 -10.39 -25.58 -17.91
CA GLY A 473 -9.53 -26.75 -18.04
C GLY A 473 -9.61 -27.69 -16.84
N TYR A 474 -9.56 -27.12 -15.62
CA TYR A 474 -9.64 -27.83 -14.36
C TYR A 474 -10.96 -28.60 -14.19
N VAL A 475 -12.08 -28.03 -14.61
CA VAL A 475 -13.41 -28.66 -14.52
C VAL A 475 -13.60 -29.76 -15.56
N LYS A 476 -13.02 -29.63 -16.76
CA LYS A 476 -13.26 -30.53 -17.91
C LYS A 476 -12.37 -31.76 -17.96
N ARG A 477 -11.16 -31.68 -17.39
CA ARG A 477 -10.15 -32.75 -17.46
C ARG A 477 -9.99 -33.48 -16.13
N ASP A 478 -9.28 -34.58 -16.16
CA ASP A 478 -8.91 -35.28 -14.93
C ASP A 478 -8.05 -34.33 -14.08
N LYS A 479 -8.52 -34.10 -12.84
CA LYS A 479 -8.00 -33.06 -11.96
C LYS A 479 -6.51 -33.21 -11.64
N ASP A 480 -5.92 -34.40 -11.86
CA ASP A 480 -4.51 -34.64 -11.54
C ASP A 480 -3.52 -33.91 -12.47
N GLU A 481 -3.86 -33.64 -13.73
CA GLU A 481 -3.01 -32.85 -14.62
C GLU A 481 -2.94 -31.37 -14.23
N PHE A 482 -4.03 -30.81 -13.69
CA PHE A 482 -4.15 -29.39 -13.32
C PHE A 482 -3.72 -29.10 -11.87
N ASN A 483 -3.46 -30.10 -11.09
CA ASN A 483 -3.08 -29.96 -9.68
C ASN A 483 -1.82 -29.08 -9.46
N ASN A 484 -0.88 -29.07 -10.40
CA ASN A 484 0.29 -28.20 -10.30
C ASN A 484 -0.05 -26.71 -10.46
N GLY A 485 -1.11 -26.39 -11.22
CA GLY A 485 -1.63 -25.02 -11.34
C GLY A 485 -2.42 -24.55 -10.13
N PHE A 486 -3.00 -25.48 -9.36
CA PHE A 486 -3.81 -25.14 -8.19
C PHE A 486 -3.03 -24.44 -7.08
N PHE A 487 -1.76 -24.78 -6.90
CA PHE A 487 -0.82 -24.07 -6.05
C PHE A 487 -0.80 -22.55 -6.37
N TYR A 488 -0.72 -22.22 -7.65
CA TYR A 488 -0.66 -20.85 -8.14
C TYR A 488 -2.01 -20.14 -8.09
N LEU A 489 -3.10 -20.88 -8.33
CA LEU A 489 -4.46 -20.36 -8.12
C LEU A 489 -4.68 -19.92 -6.68
N ILE A 490 -4.25 -20.72 -5.70
CA ILE A 490 -4.38 -20.38 -4.28
C ILE A 490 -3.70 -19.03 -4.01
N ILE A 491 -2.46 -18.84 -4.46
CA ILE A 491 -1.70 -17.61 -4.22
C ILE A 491 -2.40 -16.41 -4.86
N ALA A 492 -2.66 -16.48 -6.17
CA ALA A 492 -3.24 -15.36 -6.89
C ALA A 492 -4.65 -15.00 -6.37
N LEU A 493 -5.51 -16.01 -6.17
CA LEU A 493 -6.88 -15.79 -5.70
C LEU A 493 -6.91 -15.18 -4.30
N SER A 494 -6.11 -15.72 -3.36
CA SER A 494 -6.08 -15.24 -1.97
C SER A 494 -5.63 -13.80 -1.88
N ILE A 495 -4.55 -13.44 -2.56
CA ILE A 495 -4.00 -12.08 -2.54
C ILE A 495 -4.97 -11.10 -3.22
N LEU A 496 -5.51 -11.44 -4.40
CA LEU A 496 -6.43 -10.57 -5.13
C LEU A 496 -7.73 -10.33 -4.36
N ILE A 497 -8.30 -11.36 -3.71
CA ILE A 497 -9.49 -11.20 -2.86
C ILE A 497 -9.19 -10.28 -1.68
N HIS A 498 -8.06 -10.46 -0.99
CA HIS A 498 -7.71 -9.58 0.12
C HIS A 498 -7.47 -8.13 -0.35
N SER A 499 -6.99 -7.95 -1.57
CA SER A 499 -6.74 -6.64 -2.19
C SER A 499 -8.02 -5.88 -2.61
N LEU A 500 -9.21 -6.50 -2.46
CA LEU A 500 -10.49 -5.79 -2.53
C LEU A 500 -10.73 -4.88 -1.31
N LEU A 501 -10.09 -5.18 -0.18
CA LEU A 501 -10.29 -4.46 1.09
C LEU A 501 -9.04 -3.72 1.57
N ASP A 502 -7.91 -3.86 0.86
CA ASP A 502 -6.65 -3.21 1.26
C ASP A 502 -5.69 -3.01 0.07
N PHE A 503 -4.60 -2.26 0.29
CA PHE A 503 -3.59 -1.89 -0.71
C PHE A 503 -2.40 -2.87 -0.79
N ASN A 504 -2.65 -4.19 -0.65
CA ASN A 504 -1.56 -5.18 -0.61
C ASN A 504 -0.62 -5.14 -1.82
N MET A 505 -1.15 -4.75 -2.99
CA MET A 505 -0.37 -4.67 -4.24
C MET A 505 0.57 -3.46 -4.29
N SER A 506 0.48 -2.53 -3.33
CA SER A 506 1.49 -1.48 -3.14
C SER A 506 2.81 -2.02 -2.59
N TYR A 507 2.78 -3.24 -2.08
CA TYR A 507 3.97 -4.06 -1.85
C TYR A 507 4.25 -4.86 -3.12
N ALA A 508 5.25 -4.44 -3.91
CA ALA A 508 5.49 -5.04 -5.22
C ALA A 508 5.83 -6.55 -5.13
N PHE A 509 6.34 -7.03 -3.99
CA PHE A 509 6.52 -8.46 -3.75
C PHE A 509 5.18 -9.24 -3.78
N MET A 510 4.09 -8.67 -3.26
CA MET A 510 2.77 -9.28 -3.36
C MET A 510 2.29 -9.36 -4.81
N GLY A 511 2.55 -8.30 -5.59
CA GLY A 511 2.29 -8.31 -7.03
C GLY A 511 3.11 -9.36 -7.78
N ILE A 512 4.39 -9.52 -7.45
CA ILE A 512 5.24 -10.57 -8.00
C ILE A 512 4.62 -11.96 -7.74
N LEU A 513 4.14 -12.22 -6.52
CA LEU A 513 3.46 -13.48 -6.19
C LEU A 513 2.17 -13.68 -6.99
N VAL A 514 1.38 -12.62 -7.22
CA VAL A 514 0.17 -12.68 -8.05
C VAL A 514 0.54 -13.00 -9.51
N PHE A 515 1.50 -12.31 -10.09
CA PHE A 515 1.91 -12.54 -11.48
C PHE A 515 2.61 -13.90 -11.67
N LEU A 516 3.31 -14.39 -10.67
CA LEU A 516 3.82 -15.77 -10.62
C LEU A 516 2.67 -16.78 -10.56
N GLY A 517 1.62 -16.48 -9.77
CA GLY A 517 0.40 -17.24 -9.71
C GLY A 517 -0.31 -17.30 -11.07
N LEU A 518 -0.49 -16.16 -11.73
CA LEU A 518 -1.05 -16.07 -13.08
C LEU A 518 -0.22 -16.84 -14.10
N ALA A 519 1.11 -16.73 -14.04
CA ALA A 519 2.01 -17.45 -14.93
C ALA A 519 1.90 -18.98 -14.74
N GLY A 520 1.83 -19.44 -13.49
CA GLY A 520 1.68 -20.87 -13.18
C GLY A 520 0.35 -21.45 -13.62
N MET A 521 -0.75 -20.70 -13.50
CA MET A 521 -2.05 -21.09 -14.08
C MET A 521 -2.00 -21.11 -15.60
N ALA A 522 -1.41 -20.10 -16.24
CA ALA A 522 -1.26 -20.02 -17.68
C ALA A 522 -0.34 -21.12 -18.25
N ALA A 523 0.69 -21.53 -17.49
CA ALA A 523 1.58 -22.61 -17.87
C ALA A 523 0.90 -23.97 -18.05
N VAL A 524 -0.16 -24.23 -17.27
CA VAL A 524 -0.92 -25.50 -17.30
C VAL A 524 -2.29 -25.37 -17.95
N MET A 525 -2.72 -24.18 -18.33
CA MET A 525 -4.03 -23.99 -18.98
C MET A 525 -4.13 -24.75 -20.30
N GLU A 526 -5.36 -25.11 -20.69
CA GLU A 526 -5.61 -25.66 -22.01
C GLU A 526 -5.26 -24.64 -23.10
N SER A 527 -4.20 -24.92 -23.83
CA SER A 527 -3.72 -24.09 -24.92
C SER A 527 -3.98 -24.79 -26.26
N LYS A 528 -4.81 -24.17 -27.09
CA LYS A 528 -5.11 -24.69 -28.44
C LYS A 528 -4.16 -24.06 -29.45
N PRO A 529 -3.81 -24.79 -30.52
CA PRO A 529 -3.10 -24.22 -31.65
C PRO A 529 -3.86 -23.00 -32.20
N LEU A 530 -3.13 -22.02 -32.65
CA LEU A 530 -3.71 -20.86 -33.32
C LEU A 530 -4.26 -21.25 -34.68
N ARG A 531 -5.46 -20.79 -35.03
CA ARG A 531 -6.11 -21.10 -36.31
C ARG A 531 -5.31 -20.58 -37.52
N ARG A 532 -4.62 -19.47 -37.37
CA ARG A 532 -3.75 -18.85 -38.35
C ARG A 532 -2.31 -19.16 -38.00
N ASN A 533 -1.49 -19.52 -38.94
CA ASN A 533 -0.05 -19.69 -38.72
C ASN A 533 0.59 -18.32 -38.55
N TRP A 534 0.83 -17.95 -37.28
CA TRP A 534 1.51 -16.72 -36.90
C TRP A 534 3.01 -16.94 -36.71
N ASN A 535 3.47 -18.15 -36.90
CA ASN A 535 4.87 -18.54 -36.71
C ASN A 535 5.74 -18.06 -37.88
N THR A 536 5.69 -16.76 -38.14
CA THR A 536 6.53 -16.12 -39.16
C THR A 536 7.75 -15.51 -38.50
N SER A 537 8.90 -15.58 -39.16
CA SER A 537 10.15 -15.06 -38.58
C SER A 537 10.08 -13.59 -38.22
N TRP A 538 9.37 -12.77 -38.99
CA TRP A 538 9.23 -11.35 -38.74
C TRP A 538 8.41 -11.04 -37.49
N LEU A 539 7.32 -11.77 -37.18
CA LEU A 539 6.54 -11.61 -35.96
C LEU A 539 7.33 -12.03 -34.74
N ARG A 540 8.03 -13.17 -34.80
CA ARG A 540 8.92 -13.59 -33.74
C ARG A 540 10.02 -12.55 -33.49
N ASN A 541 10.69 -12.11 -34.55
CA ASN A 541 11.76 -11.11 -34.44
C ASN A 541 11.21 -9.79 -33.88
N GLY A 542 10.03 -9.34 -34.32
CA GLY A 542 9.35 -8.16 -33.81
C GLY A 542 9.03 -8.27 -32.31
N TYR A 543 8.47 -9.40 -31.89
CA TYR A 543 8.17 -9.65 -30.48
C TYR A 543 9.42 -9.59 -29.60
N PHE A 544 10.48 -10.29 -29.98
CA PHE A 544 11.72 -10.28 -29.22
C PHE A 544 12.45 -8.93 -29.28
N ALA A 545 12.37 -8.23 -30.42
CA ALA A 545 12.91 -6.89 -30.55
C ALA A 545 12.20 -5.89 -29.60
N VAL A 546 10.87 -5.93 -29.55
CA VAL A 546 10.10 -5.08 -28.62
C VAL A 546 10.48 -5.34 -27.16
N ILE A 547 10.55 -6.62 -26.77
CA ILE A 547 10.97 -6.99 -25.40
C ILE A 547 12.41 -6.53 -25.16
N ALA A 548 13.34 -6.83 -26.05
CA ALA A 548 14.76 -6.51 -25.85
C ALA A 548 14.97 -4.99 -25.80
N ILE A 549 14.44 -4.24 -26.74
CA ILE A 549 14.57 -2.76 -26.80
C ILE A 549 13.89 -2.13 -25.57
N GLY A 550 12.66 -2.54 -25.28
CA GLY A 550 11.92 -2.02 -24.12
C GLY A 550 12.64 -2.35 -22.80
N THR A 551 13.23 -3.56 -22.69
CA THR A 551 13.97 -3.95 -21.51
C THR A 551 15.28 -3.17 -21.37
N VAL A 552 16.05 -3.00 -22.45
CA VAL A 552 17.29 -2.20 -22.44
C VAL A 552 16.99 -0.75 -22.06
N PHE A 553 15.91 -0.19 -22.59
CA PHE A 553 15.46 1.15 -22.19
C PHE A 553 15.08 1.21 -20.69
N LEU A 554 14.33 0.21 -20.20
CA LEU A 554 13.99 0.10 -18.79
C LEU A 554 15.24 -0.02 -17.90
N LEU A 555 16.25 -0.81 -18.32
CA LEU A 555 17.52 -0.95 -17.60
C LEU A 555 18.25 0.41 -17.52
N PHE A 556 18.31 1.14 -18.62
CA PHE A 556 18.90 2.48 -18.65
C PHE A 556 18.20 3.43 -17.67
N LEU A 557 16.87 3.48 -17.69
CA LEU A 557 16.09 4.29 -16.74
C LEU A 557 16.28 3.81 -15.29
N SER A 558 16.36 2.50 -15.05
CA SER A 558 16.58 1.94 -13.71
C SER A 558 17.96 2.34 -13.14
N ILE A 559 19.00 2.33 -13.97
CA ILE A 559 20.35 2.75 -13.55
C ILE A 559 20.35 4.21 -13.14
N GLY A 560 19.76 5.10 -13.96
CA GLY A 560 19.61 6.53 -13.62
C GLY A 560 18.79 6.74 -12.34
N ALA A 561 17.68 5.97 -12.18
CA ALA A 561 16.87 6.05 -10.97
C ALA A 561 17.60 5.58 -9.71
N ILE A 562 18.43 4.52 -9.81
CA ILE A 562 19.28 4.02 -8.71
C ILE A 562 20.32 5.08 -8.33
N SER A 563 20.99 5.69 -9.33
CA SER A 563 21.98 6.76 -9.14
C SER A 563 21.34 7.95 -8.44
N SER A 564 20.24 8.47 -8.99
CA SER A 564 19.47 9.58 -8.42
C SER A 564 19.02 9.31 -6.98
N SER A 565 18.46 8.13 -6.70
CA SER A 565 18.02 7.75 -5.36
C SER A 565 19.18 7.67 -4.37
N ALA A 566 20.32 7.10 -4.78
CA ALA A 566 21.50 7.03 -3.93
C ALA A 566 22.05 8.41 -3.60
N ALA A 567 22.07 9.31 -4.58
CA ALA A 567 22.49 10.69 -4.41
C ALA A 567 21.52 11.47 -3.48
N ALA A 568 20.20 11.28 -3.66
CA ALA A 568 19.18 11.92 -2.83
C ALA A 568 19.27 11.47 -1.35
N VAL A 569 19.45 10.17 -1.09
CA VAL A 569 19.66 9.63 0.27
C VAL A 569 20.96 10.18 0.87
N LYS A 570 22.04 10.26 0.09
CA LYS A 570 23.31 10.87 0.53
C LYS A 570 23.09 12.33 0.96
N ALA A 571 22.40 13.11 0.15
CA ALA A 571 22.08 14.51 0.49
C ALA A 571 21.23 14.62 1.75
N LYS A 572 20.18 13.81 1.87
CA LYS A 572 19.31 13.76 3.06
C LYS A 572 20.11 13.48 4.35
N ASN A 573 21.05 12.55 4.29
CA ASN A 573 21.91 12.24 5.43
C ASN A 573 22.87 13.41 5.76
N LEU A 574 23.40 14.11 4.74
CA LEU A 574 24.28 15.27 4.93
C LEU A 574 23.54 16.46 5.53
N LEU A 575 22.27 16.70 5.19
CA LEU A 575 21.45 17.75 5.80
C LEU A 575 21.38 17.68 7.33
N GLY A 576 21.53 16.49 7.90
CA GLY A 576 21.54 16.30 9.37
C GLY A 576 22.90 16.50 10.05
N VAL A 577 24.01 16.52 9.29
CA VAL A 577 25.37 16.46 9.88
C VAL A 577 26.35 17.48 9.30
N SER A 578 26.16 17.94 8.04
CA SER A 578 27.06 18.89 7.38
C SER A 578 26.50 20.31 7.40
N GLN A 579 27.39 21.30 7.51
CA GLN A 579 27.09 22.73 7.33
C GLN A 579 27.64 23.27 6.01
N SER A 580 28.29 22.44 5.21
CA SER A 580 28.88 22.85 3.93
C SER A 580 27.83 22.83 2.83
N TYR A 581 27.55 24.01 2.28
CA TYR A 581 26.63 24.17 1.13
C TYR A 581 27.01 23.29 -0.06
N GLU A 582 28.26 23.33 -0.49
CA GLU A 582 28.73 22.57 -1.66
C GLU A 582 28.65 21.06 -1.43
N GLU A 583 28.94 20.60 -0.21
CA GLU A 583 28.87 19.19 0.14
C GLU A 583 27.45 18.63 0.09
N ILE A 584 26.45 19.44 0.50
CA ILE A 584 25.04 19.06 0.44
C ILE A 584 24.47 19.26 -0.97
N LYS A 585 24.84 20.35 -1.67
CA LYS A 585 24.36 20.69 -3.01
C LYS A 585 24.76 19.64 -4.05
N ALA A 586 26.02 19.22 -4.04
CA ALA A 586 26.56 18.33 -5.07
C ALA A 586 25.71 17.06 -5.29
N PRO A 587 25.36 16.25 -4.26
CA PRO A 587 24.50 15.08 -4.46
C PRO A 587 23.06 15.45 -4.83
N LEU A 588 22.51 16.62 -4.44
CA LEU A 588 21.18 17.05 -4.88
C LEU A 588 21.15 17.37 -6.39
N VAL A 589 22.18 18.04 -6.88
CA VAL A 589 22.33 18.32 -8.32
C VAL A 589 22.51 17.02 -9.10
N GLU A 590 23.29 16.06 -8.59
CA GLU A 590 23.45 14.73 -9.19
C GLU A 590 22.11 13.99 -9.25
N ALA A 591 21.34 14.01 -8.17
CA ALA A 591 20.01 13.38 -8.12
C ALA A 591 19.06 13.98 -9.17
N LEU A 592 19.03 15.30 -9.30
CA LEU A 592 18.18 16.02 -10.26
C LEU A 592 18.68 15.95 -11.70
N LYS A 593 19.95 15.64 -11.95
CA LYS A 593 20.46 15.39 -13.31
C LYS A 593 19.79 14.18 -13.93
N ASP A 594 19.70 13.08 -13.18
CA ASP A 594 19.12 11.82 -13.66
C ASP A 594 17.59 11.83 -13.58
N ARG A 595 17.00 12.55 -12.59
CA ARG A 595 15.55 12.67 -12.41
C ARG A 595 15.15 14.11 -12.07
N PRO A 596 15.03 14.98 -13.07
CA PRO A 596 14.75 16.41 -12.88
C PRO A 596 13.38 16.72 -12.25
N TYR A 597 12.49 15.74 -12.22
CA TYR A 597 11.15 15.80 -11.61
C TYR A 597 11.10 15.23 -10.19
N HIS A 598 12.24 14.87 -9.56
CA HIS A 598 12.26 14.28 -8.23
C HIS A 598 11.89 15.32 -7.16
N PRO A 599 10.69 15.24 -6.52
CA PRO A 599 10.17 16.33 -5.71
C PRO A 599 10.97 16.59 -4.43
N GLU A 600 11.42 15.54 -3.71
CA GLU A 600 12.18 15.73 -2.48
C GLU A 600 13.55 16.36 -2.75
N SER A 601 14.24 15.94 -3.81
CA SER A 601 15.54 16.52 -4.16
C SER A 601 15.41 17.98 -4.59
N ALA A 602 14.35 18.32 -5.33
CA ALA A 602 14.07 19.70 -5.72
C ALA A 602 13.73 20.58 -4.51
N MET A 603 12.92 20.06 -3.59
CA MET A 603 12.59 20.76 -2.35
C MET A 603 13.84 21.01 -1.49
N TYR A 604 14.69 20.01 -1.28
CA TYR A 604 15.90 20.16 -0.47
C TYR A 604 16.89 21.16 -1.11
N LEU A 605 17.11 21.08 -2.42
CA LEU A 605 18.02 22.00 -3.12
C LEU A 605 17.49 23.44 -3.03
N SER A 606 16.21 23.64 -3.31
CA SER A 606 15.59 24.95 -3.21
C SER A 606 15.65 25.52 -1.79
N SER A 607 15.37 24.71 -0.78
CA SER A 607 15.46 25.11 0.63
C SER A 607 16.88 25.51 1.01
N LEU A 608 17.88 24.74 0.58
CA LEU A 608 19.30 25.03 0.81
C LEU A 608 19.71 26.35 0.17
N ASP A 609 19.34 26.59 -1.09
CA ASP A 609 19.64 27.81 -1.81
C ASP A 609 19.00 29.05 -1.14
N GLN A 610 17.72 28.93 -0.70
CA GLN A 610 17.02 29.99 0.01
C GLN A 610 17.65 30.30 1.37
N GLN A 611 18.15 29.29 2.06
CA GLN A 611 18.87 29.47 3.32
C GLN A 611 20.19 30.24 3.09
N VAL A 612 20.95 29.88 2.07
CA VAL A 612 22.21 30.57 1.74
C VAL A 612 21.94 32.01 1.31
N PHE A 613 20.90 32.24 0.50
CA PHE A 613 20.48 33.62 0.16
C PHE A 613 20.13 34.43 1.41
N SER A 614 19.44 33.86 2.37
CA SER A 614 19.06 34.56 3.60
C SER A 614 20.27 35.06 4.36
N GLN A 615 21.41 34.33 4.29
CA GLN A 615 22.68 34.70 4.94
C GLN A 615 23.54 35.63 4.10
N THR A 616 23.64 35.37 2.79
CA THR A 616 24.60 36.07 1.89
C THR A 616 23.99 37.24 1.12
N LYS A 617 22.67 37.24 0.92
CA LYS A 617 21.92 38.15 0.06
C LYS A 617 22.36 38.12 -1.42
N ASP A 618 23.05 37.06 -1.86
CA ASP A 618 23.44 36.86 -3.25
C ASP A 618 22.28 36.29 -4.07
N GLU A 619 21.75 37.09 -4.98
CA GLU A 619 20.57 36.80 -5.82
C GLU A 619 20.71 35.54 -6.69
N LYS A 620 21.92 35.06 -6.94
CA LYS A 620 22.13 33.84 -7.72
C LYS A 620 21.46 32.63 -7.09
N TYR A 621 21.46 32.53 -5.76
CA TYR A 621 20.86 31.40 -5.05
C TYR A 621 19.33 31.41 -5.18
N LEU A 622 18.68 32.57 -5.11
CA LEU A 622 17.27 32.69 -5.38
C LEU A 622 16.92 32.33 -6.82
N ALA A 623 17.76 32.74 -7.77
CA ALA A 623 17.56 32.40 -9.18
C ALA A 623 17.65 30.88 -9.41
N GLU A 624 18.64 30.20 -8.82
CA GLU A 624 18.77 28.73 -8.87
C GLU A 624 17.57 28.04 -8.23
N SER A 625 17.18 28.46 -7.03
CA SER A 625 15.99 27.97 -6.33
C SER A 625 14.72 28.06 -7.20
N TYR A 626 14.48 29.20 -7.84
CA TYR A 626 13.31 29.41 -8.69
C TYR A 626 13.26 28.49 -9.90
N ILE A 627 14.41 28.30 -10.57
CA ILE A 627 14.52 27.40 -11.72
C ILE A 627 14.19 25.94 -11.30
N VAL A 628 14.74 25.49 -10.18
CA VAL A 628 14.51 24.14 -9.68
C VAL A 628 13.04 23.95 -9.31
N LEU A 629 12.44 24.89 -8.57
CA LEU A 629 11.04 24.83 -8.14
C LEU A 629 10.06 24.82 -9.32
N THR A 630 10.23 25.77 -10.25
CA THR A 630 9.30 25.89 -11.39
C THR A 630 9.38 24.69 -12.31
N ARG A 631 10.57 24.10 -12.49
CA ARG A 631 10.75 22.86 -13.22
C ARG A 631 10.05 21.69 -12.52
N ALA A 632 10.27 21.52 -11.21
CA ALA A 632 9.65 20.42 -10.46
C ALA A 632 8.12 20.57 -10.39
N LEU A 633 7.60 21.78 -10.16
CA LEU A 633 6.16 22.04 -10.09
C LEU A 633 5.42 21.82 -11.41
N LYS A 634 6.11 21.86 -12.56
CA LYS A 634 5.52 21.51 -13.84
C LYS A 634 5.12 20.02 -13.89
N ASP A 635 5.93 19.16 -13.30
CA ASP A 635 5.73 17.72 -13.28
C ASP A 635 5.00 17.22 -12.01
N GLU A 636 5.00 18.05 -10.93
CA GLU A 636 4.43 17.77 -9.61
C GLU A 636 3.51 18.90 -9.11
N PRO A 637 2.44 19.27 -9.87
CA PRO A 637 1.65 20.48 -9.59
C PRO A 637 0.79 20.41 -8.32
N TYR A 638 0.64 19.23 -7.73
CA TYR A 638 -0.09 18.99 -6.48
C TYR A 638 0.84 18.80 -5.27
N ASN A 639 2.16 19.01 -5.46
CA ASN A 639 3.09 18.79 -4.35
C ASN A 639 3.12 20.02 -3.42
N LYS A 640 2.49 19.86 -2.25
CA LYS A 640 2.34 20.91 -1.25
C LYS A 640 3.68 21.48 -0.76
N ASN A 641 4.69 20.62 -0.61
CA ASN A 641 5.99 21.04 -0.13
C ASN A 641 6.73 21.92 -1.14
N LEU A 642 6.62 21.60 -2.43
CA LEU A 642 7.18 22.45 -3.49
C LEU A 642 6.46 23.81 -3.58
N LEU A 643 5.13 23.81 -3.41
CA LEU A 643 4.35 25.07 -3.35
C LEU A 643 4.75 25.92 -2.14
N ALA A 644 4.96 25.31 -0.98
CA ALA A 644 5.44 26.01 0.21
C ALA A 644 6.83 26.62 0.00
N GLN A 645 7.74 25.91 -0.69
CA GLN A 645 9.05 26.45 -1.04
C GLN A 645 8.94 27.63 -2.04
N LEU A 646 7.97 27.58 -2.96
CA LEU A 646 7.72 28.69 -3.88
C LEU A 646 7.19 29.93 -3.15
N VAL A 647 6.34 29.74 -2.14
CA VAL A 647 5.91 30.83 -1.25
C VAL A 647 7.11 31.45 -0.54
N SER A 648 7.95 30.63 0.09
CA SER A 648 9.17 31.08 0.75
C SER A 648 10.10 31.88 -0.17
N TYR A 649 10.25 31.43 -1.43
CA TYR A 649 10.99 32.15 -2.44
C TYR A 649 10.44 33.60 -2.67
N TYR A 650 9.10 33.72 -2.85
CA TYR A 650 8.49 35.02 -3.06
C TYR A 650 8.57 35.93 -1.82
N ASP A 651 8.43 35.34 -0.62
CA ASP A 651 8.59 36.07 0.65
C ASP A 651 10.01 36.62 0.80
N LEU A 652 11.03 35.82 0.49
CA LEU A 652 12.43 36.27 0.52
C LEU A 652 12.74 37.39 -0.49
N LYS A 653 11.99 37.43 -1.59
CA LYS A 653 12.05 38.51 -2.59
C LYS A 653 11.23 39.76 -2.21
N GLY A 654 10.48 39.71 -1.12
CA GLY A 654 9.54 40.79 -0.76
C GLY A 654 8.34 40.91 -1.70
N GLN A 655 8.02 39.84 -2.45
CA GLN A 655 6.92 39.77 -3.41
C GLN A 655 5.68 39.13 -2.76
N SER A 656 5.16 39.76 -1.72
CA SER A 656 4.06 39.24 -0.89
C SER A 656 2.79 38.94 -1.68
N ASP A 657 2.50 39.72 -2.76
CA ASP A 657 1.36 39.48 -3.64
C ASP A 657 1.48 38.15 -4.41
N LEU A 658 2.68 37.82 -4.86
CA LEU A 658 2.94 36.57 -5.57
C LEU A 658 2.90 35.39 -4.60
N ALA A 659 3.45 35.54 -3.40
CA ALA A 659 3.34 34.54 -2.33
C ALA A 659 1.88 34.25 -1.96
N TYR A 660 1.07 35.30 -1.82
CA TYR A 660 -0.37 35.19 -1.62
C TYR A 660 -1.06 34.48 -2.80
N GLY A 661 -0.68 34.82 -4.04
CA GLY A 661 -1.20 34.21 -5.25
C GLY A 661 -0.99 32.69 -5.29
N VAL A 662 0.12 32.18 -4.75
CA VAL A 662 0.35 30.72 -4.64
C VAL A 662 -0.70 30.07 -3.73
N TYR A 663 -0.99 30.67 -2.56
CA TYR A 663 -2.02 30.14 -1.66
C TYR A 663 -3.40 30.18 -2.29
N LEU A 664 -3.76 31.33 -2.89
CA LEU A 664 -5.08 31.54 -3.48
C LEU A 664 -5.34 30.57 -4.65
N ASN A 665 -4.40 30.47 -5.59
CA ASN A 665 -4.57 29.71 -6.81
C ASN A 665 -4.49 28.20 -6.60
N ASN A 666 -4.11 27.76 -5.41
CA ASN A 666 -4.02 26.32 -5.08
C ASN A 666 -4.91 25.94 -3.89
N ALA A 667 -5.79 26.84 -3.42
CA ALA A 667 -6.64 26.56 -2.26
C ALA A 667 -7.59 25.37 -2.48
N ASP A 668 -8.09 25.21 -3.70
CA ASP A 668 -8.95 24.09 -4.11
C ASP A 668 -8.22 22.73 -4.14
N LYS A 669 -6.90 22.72 -4.17
CA LYS A 669 -6.11 21.48 -4.10
C LYS A 669 -6.02 20.92 -2.67
N PHE A 670 -6.27 21.75 -1.66
CA PHE A 670 -6.08 21.45 -0.23
C PHE A 670 -7.33 21.78 0.60
N ASN A 671 -8.50 21.34 0.13
CA ASN A 671 -9.81 21.72 0.66
C ASN A 671 -10.00 21.54 2.17
N TRP A 672 -9.31 20.59 2.78
CA TRP A 672 -9.40 20.28 4.21
C TRP A 672 -8.08 20.50 4.96
N ASP A 673 -7.20 21.33 4.42
CA ASP A 673 -5.96 21.72 5.09
C ASP A 673 -6.17 23.05 5.82
N ILE A 674 -6.45 22.98 7.12
CA ILE A 674 -6.74 24.18 7.92
C ILE A 674 -5.56 25.15 7.96
N ASP A 675 -4.33 24.64 7.95
CA ASP A 675 -3.11 25.50 7.99
C ASP A 675 -2.97 26.30 6.68
N TRP A 676 -3.40 25.71 5.55
CA TRP A 676 -3.44 26.40 4.28
C TRP A 676 -4.42 27.59 4.30
N TYR A 677 -5.62 27.36 4.82
CA TYR A 677 -6.66 28.39 4.94
C TYR A 677 -6.34 29.43 5.99
N ASP A 678 -5.74 29.03 7.13
CA ASP A 678 -5.27 29.96 8.18
C ASP A 678 -4.27 30.95 7.57
N THR A 679 -3.28 30.46 6.83
CA THR A 679 -2.28 31.28 6.17
C THR A 679 -2.89 32.16 5.07
N LEU A 680 -3.78 31.62 4.25
CA LEU A 680 -4.45 32.38 3.18
C LEU A 680 -5.27 33.55 3.74
N ILE A 681 -6.06 33.31 4.80
CA ILE A 681 -6.88 34.32 5.46
C ILE A 681 -6.01 35.39 6.14
N SER A 682 -4.94 34.97 6.83
CA SER A 682 -3.98 35.87 7.48
C SER A 682 -3.28 36.78 6.47
N ARG A 683 -2.83 36.24 5.35
CA ARG A 683 -2.21 37.02 4.27
C ARG A 683 -3.22 37.95 3.59
N SER A 684 -4.48 37.51 3.42
CA SER A 684 -5.55 38.36 2.89
C SER A 684 -5.77 39.58 3.76
N PHE A 685 -5.84 39.38 5.08
CA PHE A 685 -5.93 40.50 6.02
C PHE A 685 -4.69 41.41 5.96
N ALA A 686 -3.50 40.85 6.02
CA ALA A 686 -2.26 41.64 6.03
C ALA A 686 -2.12 42.54 4.78
N LEU A 687 -2.37 41.97 3.58
CA LEU A 687 -2.31 42.71 2.32
C LEU A 687 -3.43 43.73 2.20
N GLY A 688 -4.64 43.39 2.60
CA GLY A 688 -5.79 44.31 2.60
C GLY A 688 -5.62 45.45 3.59
N ASN A 689 -5.04 45.18 4.76
CA ASN A 689 -4.69 46.24 5.73
C ASN A 689 -3.57 47.15 5.23
N ALA A 690 -2.55 46.58 4.56
CA ALA A 690 -1.52 47.41 3.92
C ALA A 690 -2.10 48.31 2.83
N ALA A 691 -3.03 47.81 2.01
CA ALA A 691 -3.76 48.60 1.01
C ALA A 691 -4.62 49.71 1.68
N PHE A 692 -5.26 49.42 2.79
CA PHE A 692 -6.02 50.42 3.58
C PHE A 692 -5.10 51.58 4.04
N VAL A 693 -3.94 51.27 4.59
CA VAL A 693 -2.95 52.29 5.02
C VAL A 693 -2.49 53.13 3.83
N GLN A 694 -2.36 52.52 2.67
CA GLN A 694 -2.00 53.21 1.41
C GLN A 694 -3.18 53.95 0.76
N LYS A 695 -4.38 53.89 1.34
CA LYS A 695 -5.64 54.44 0.83
C LYS A 695 -6.05 53.84 -0.54
N ASP A 696 -5.68 52.58 -0.80
CA ASP A 696 -6.13 51.82 -1.99
C ASP A 696 -7.34 50.97 -1.64
N ASP A 697 -8.52 51.60 -1.62
CA ASP A 697 -9.77 50.88 -1.22
C ASP A 697 -10.12 49.75 -2.19
N ALA A 698 -9.74 49.82 -3.46
CA ALA A 698 -10.02 48.77 -4.43
C ALA A 698 -9.25 47.49 -4.08
N LYS A 699 -7.96 47.63 -3.81
CA LYS A 699 -7.14 46.47 -3.39
C LYS A 699 -7.57 45.96 -2.01
N LYS A 700 -7.85 46.81 -1.05
CA LYS A 700 -8.38 46.43 0.26
C LYS A 700 -9.61 45.50 0.09
N GLN A 701 -10.58 45.98 -0.68
CA GLN A 701 -11.82 45.21 -0.91
C GLN A 701 -11.56 43.88 -1.62
N GLN A 702 -10.65 43.85 -2.59
CA GLN A 702 -10.27 42.63 -3.30
C GLN A 702 -9.69 41.60 -2.35
N TYR A 703 -8.70 41.97 -1.51
CA TYR A 703 -8.09 41.04 -0.56
C TYR A 703 -9.08 40.57 0.53
N PHE A 704 -9.89 41.51 1.08
CA PHE A 704 -10.88 41.16 2.11
C PHE A 704 -11.96 40.23 1.53
N LYS A 705 -12.46 40.49 0.33
CA LYS A 705 -13.45 39.62 -0.34
C LYS A 705 -12.91 38.19 -0.50
N THR A 706 -11.67 38.03 -0.94
CA THR A 706 -11.05 36.69 -1.08
C THR A 706 -10.77 36.03 0.26
N GLY A 707 -10.28 36.74 1.25
CA GLY A 707 -10.08 36.21 2.61
C GLY A 707 -11.38 35.78 3.27
N LEU A 708 -12.46 36.57 3.13
CA LEU A 708 -13.78 36.22 3.66
C LEU A 708 -14.43 35.05 2.90
N ALA A 709 -14.16 34.88 1.60
CA ALA A 709 -14.57 33.69 0.86
C ALA A 709 -13.85 32.43 1.36
N ALA A 710 -12.56 32.55 1.65
CA ALA A 710 -11.78 31.47 2.28
C ALA A 710 -12.30 31.14 3.70
N TYR A 711 -12.62 32.15 4.50
CA TYR A 711 -13.25 31.96 5.81
C TYR A 711 -14.61 31.24 5.69
N LYS A 712 -15.45 31.65 4.73
CA LYS A 712 -16.72 30.96 4.47
C LYS A 712 -16.51 29.48 4.14
N HIS A 713 -15.50 29.14 3.33
CA HIS A 713 -15.19 27.73 3.05
C HIS A 713 -14.88 26.94 4.34
N VAL A 714 -14.11 27.53 5.26
CA VAL A 714 -13.82 26.90 6.55
C VAL A 714 -15.09 26.70 7.37
N VAL A 715 -15.96 27.72 7.46
CA VAL A 715 -17.23 27.62 8.19
C VAL A 715 -18.14 26.55 7.57
N ASP A 716 -18.32 26.57 6.24
CA ASP A 716 -19.12 25.58 5.53
C ASP A 716 -18.58 24.16 5.76
N GLY A 717 -17.25 24.00 5.79
CA GLY A 717 -16.59 22.74 6.12
C GLY A 717 -16.87 22.28 7.56
N VAL A 718 -16.79 23.16 8.54
CA VAL A 718 -17.13 22.85 9.94
C VAL A 718 -18.58 22.41 10.08
N GLU A 719 -19.51 23.09 9.40
CA GLU A 719 -20.93 22.69 9.41
C GLU A 719 -21.14 21.33 8.72
N HIS A 720 -20.43 21.06 7.61
CA HIS A 720 -20.45 19.75 6.96
C HIS A 720 -19.99 18.64 7.91
N LEU A 721 -18.94 18.85 8.68
CA LEU A 721 -18.43 17.84 9.62
C LEU A 721 -19.46 17.47 10.70
N LYS A 722 -20.32 18.41 11.12
CA LYS A 722 -21.41 18.13 12.07
C LYS A 722 -22.47 17.18 11.51
N THR A 723 -22.57 17.03 10.20
CA THR A 723 -23.51 16.10 9.54
C THR A 723 -22.99 14.68 9.45
N LEU A 724 -21.70 14.45 9.71
CA LEU A 724 -21.09 13.14 9.63
C LEU A 724 -21.31 12.33 10.93
N PRO A 725 -21.34 10.99 10.86
CA PRO A 725 -21.34 10.14 12.04
C PRO A 725 -20.14 10.44 12.97
N ALA A 726 -20.36 10.36 14.28
CA ALA A 726 -19.28 10.62 15.26
C ALA A 726 -18.04 9.75 15.03
N GLU A 727 -18.23 8.51 14.61
CA GLU A 727 -17.16 7.56 14.30
C GLU A 727 -16.35 7.96 13.06
N GLN A 728 -16.88 8.87 12.22
CA GLN A 728 -16.23 9.35 11.00
C GLN A 728 -15.44 10.65 11.21
N LEU A 729 -15.62 11.34 12.33
CA LEU A 729 -14.97 12.63 12.63
C LEU A 729 -13.48 12.50 13.00
N GLN A 730 -12.93 11.29 13.08
CA GLN A 730 -11.52 11.08 13.33
C GLN A 730 -10.72 11.42 12.07
N GLY A 731 -9.79 12.35 12.19
CA GLY A 731 -8.97 12.84 11.09
C GLY A 731 -8.10 14.00 11.55
N ARG A 732 -7.65 14.83 10.60
CA ARG A 732 -6.98 16.09 10.96
C ARG A 732 -8.00 17.05 11.58
N PRO A 733 -7.62 17.83 12.60
CA PRO A 733 -8.47 18.89 13.11
C PRO A 733 -8.85 19.89 11.99
N PHE A 734 -10.13 20.23 11.92
CA PHE A 734 -10.62 21.26 10.99
C PHE A 734 -11.65 22.10 11.71
N SER A 735 -11.30 23.33 12.02
CA SER A 735 -12.15 24.26 12.79
C SER A 735 -11.72 25.69 12.52
N VAL A 736 -12.56 26.65 12.89
CA VAL A 736 -12.16 28.04 12.92
C VAL A 736 -11.10 28.21 14.02
N THR A 737 -9.86 28.44 13.62
CA THR A 737 -8.75 28.69 14.55
C THR A 737 -8.85 30.09 15.15
N PRO A 738 -8.21 30.39 16.31
CA PRO A 738 -8.10 31.72 16.85
C PRO A 738 -7.57 32.75 15.83
N THR A 739 -6.57 32.35 15.03
CA THR A 739 -5.98 33.18 13.95
C THR A 739 -6.97 33.47 12.83
N ILE A 740 -7.73 32.46 12.41
CA ILE A 740 -8.79 32.64 11.40
C ILE A 740 -9.87 33.58 11.96
N ALA A 741 -10.34 33.35 13.18
CA ALA A 741 -11.37 34.17 13.83
C ALA A 741 -10.93 35.64 13.94
N LEU A 742 -9.69 35.88 14.34
CA LEU A 742 -9.10 37.20 14.45
C LEU A 742 -9.07 37.93 13.12
N ASN A 743 -8.45 37.32 12.10
CA ASN A 743 -8.23 38.00 10.82
C ASN A 743 -9.54 38.13 10.02
N ALA A 744 -10.42 37.14 10.04
CA ALA A 744 -11.74 37.24 9.41
C ALA A 744 -12.62 38.28 10.11
N GLY A 745 -12.65 38.29 11.44
CA GLY A 745 -13.39 39.29 12.20
C GLY A 745 -12.90 40.72 11.99
N LYS A 746 -11.59 40.92 11.90
CA LYS A 746 -11.00 42.21 11.52
C LYS A 746 -11.45 42.64 10.11
N MET A 747 -11.39 41.75 9.12
CA MET A 747 -11.84 42.05 7.75
C MET A 747 -13.34 42.40 7.72
N GLN A 748 -14.19 41.69 8.47
CA GLN A 748 -15.61 41.96 8.57
C GLN A 748 -15.86 43.35 9.21
N LEU A 749 -15.20 43.65 10.34
CA LEU A 749 -15.37 44.92 11.00
C LEU A 749 -14.91 46.09 10.12
N MET A 750 -13.75 45.96 9.46
CA MET A 750 -13.24 46.97 8.56
C MET A 750 -14.01 47.07 7.22
N SER A 751 -14.93 46.13 6.98
CA SER A 751 -15.89 46.16 5.88
C SER A 751 -17.29 46.63 6.32
N GLY A 752 -17.46 47.11 7.57
CA GLY A 752 -18.73 47.60 8.12
C GLY A 752 -19.68 46.51 8.61
N GLN A 753 -19.27 45.27 8.75
CA GLN A 753 -20.08 44.13 9.16
C GLN A 753 -19.85 43.86 10.66
N ALA A 754 -20.26 44.78 11.56
CA ALA A 754 -19.90 44.71 12.97
C ALA A 754 -20.53 43.52 13.71
N ALA A 755 -21.81 43.16 13.38
CA ALA A 755 -22.46 41.99 13.98
C ALA A 755 -21.78 40.66 13.59
N ASP A 756 -21.47 40.50 12.30
CA ASP A 756 -20.75 39.31 11.80
C ASP A 756 -19.35 39.21 12.42
N ALA A 757 -18.66 40.35 12.54
CA ALA A 757 -17.33 40.41 13.15
C ALA A 757 -17.36 39.96 14.61
N ALA A 758 -18.34 40.43 15.40
CA ALA A 758 -18.51 40.01 16.78
C ALA A 758 -18.76 38.48 16.88
N GLY A 759 -19.65 37.94 16.04
CA GLY A 759 -19.91 36.51 15.98
C GLY A 759 -18.67 35.70 15.64
N THR A 760 -17.90 36.12 14.65
CA THR A 760 -16.67 35.44 14.21
C THR A 760 -15.57 35.50 15.27
N LEU A 761 -15.30 36.67 15.87
CA LEU A 761 -14.28 36.86 16.89
C LEU A 761 -14.57 36.05 18.14
N LYS A 762 -15.85 35.91 18.52
CA LYS A 762 -16.26 35.08 19.64
C LYS A 762 -15.83 33.62 19.51
N LEU A 763 -15.79 33.08 18.30
CA LEU A 763 -15.32 31.70 18.05
C LEU A 763 -13.84 31.48 18.40
N GLY A 764 -13.04 32.55 18.32
CA GLY A 764 -11.60 32.48 18.64
C GLY A 764 -11.25 32.76 20.10
N LEU A 765 -12.20 33.19 20.94
CA LEU A 765 -11.93 33.53 22.34
C LEU A 765 -11.62 32.29 23.18
N SER A 766 -10.65 32.43 24.05
CA SER A 766 -10.31 31.45 25.07
C SER A 766 -10.46 32.05 26.48
N ALA A 767 -10.35 31.20 27.50
CA ALA A 767 -10.40 31.65 28.91
C ALA A 767 -9.07 32.25 29.38
N ASP A 768 -7.98 32.14 28.60
CA ASP A 768 -6.65 32.61 28.98
C ASP A 768 -6.38 34.02 28.42
N TYR A 769 -6.56 35.01 29.26
CA TYR A 769 -6.25 36.41 28.93
C TYR A 769 -4.77 36.81 29.23
N THR A 770 -3.92 35.87 29.61
CA THR A 770 -2.47 36.08 29.63
C THR A 770 -1.87 35.96 28.25
N ASP A 771 -2.53 35.19 27.34
CA ASP A 771 -2.17 35.07 25.93
C ASP A 771 -2.44 36.36 25.16
N LEU A 772 -1.40 36.87 24.48
CA LEU A 772 -1.46 38.11 23.71
C LEU A 772 -2.44 38.03 22.55
N ASN A 773 -2.52 36.87 21.89
CA ASN A 773 -3.42 36.66 20.78
C ASN A 773 -4.87 36.67 21.23
N ASN A 774 -5.18 36.00 22.35
CA ASN A 774 -6.54 36.02 22.94
C ASN A 774 -6.94 37.44 23.39
N ARG A 775 -6.02 38.22 23.98
CA ARG A 775 -6.29 39.64 24.29
C ARG A 775 -6.61 40.46 23.04
N GLU A 776 -5.89 40.23 21.94
CA GLU A 776 -6.18 40.92 20.68
C GLU A 776 -7.56 40.53 20.13
N ILE A 777 -7.92 39.24 20.17
CA ILE A 777 -9.26 38.79 19.77
C ILE A 777 -10.35 39.44 20.62
N ALA A 778 -10.18 39.46 21.97
CA ALA A 778 -11.12 40.07 22.90
C ALA A 778 -11.29 41.57 22.64
N ARG A 779 -10.20 42.29 22.39
CA ARG A 779 -10.21 43.72 22.02
C ARG A 779 -11.06 43.98 20.79
N TRP A 780 -10.81 43.26 19.70
CA TRP A 780 -11.56 43.42 18.46
C TRP A 780 -13.03 42.96 18.60
N TYR A 781 -13.27 41.90 19.39
CA TYR A 781 -14.60 41.41 19.72
C TYR A 781 -15.44 42.49 20.43
N LEU A 782 -14.88 43.10 21.51
CA LEU A 782 -15.56 44.15 22.26
C LEU A 782 -15.79 45.41 21.42
N ALA A 783 -14.80 45.77 20.57
CA ALA A 783 -14.96 46.90 19.65
C ALA A 783 -16.06 46.62 18.60
N ALA A 784 -16.14 45.37 18.06
CA ALA A 784 -17.21 44.99 17.14
C ALA A 784 -18.58 45.03 17.80
N LEU A 785 -18.71 44.48 19.01
CA LEU A 785 -19.97 44.59 19.80
C LEU A 785 -20.37 46.07 20.04
N LYS A 786 -19.41 46.90 20.45
CA LYS A 786 -19.70 48.32 20.71
C LYS A 786 -20.16 49.08 19.44
N LYS A 787 -19.60 48.74 18.27
CA LYS A 787 -20.06 49.29 16.98
C LYS A 787 -21.45 48.77 16.55
N ASP A 788 -21.86 47.58 17.06
CA ASP A 788 -23.16 46.98 16.84
C ASP A 788 -24.17 47.26 18.00
N ASN A 789 -23.87 48.23 18.86
CA ASN A 789 -24.66 48.60 20.04
C ASN A 789 -24.81 47.45 21.07
N GLY A 790 -23.95 46.47 21.07
CA GLY A 790 -23.88 45.37 22.02
C GLY A 790 -22.79 45.56 23.08
N GLN A 791 -22.80 44.72 24.12
CA GLN A 791 -21.78 44.68 25.16
C GLN A 791 -21.60 43.26 25.69
N ASP A 792 -20.41 42.94 26.21
CA ASP A 792 -20.08 41.72 26.94
C ASP A 792 -19.23 42.09 28.12
N GLN A 793 -19.89 42.36 29.26
CA GLN A 793 -19.23 42.85 30.47
C GLN A 793 -18.23 41.82 31.01
N THR A 794 -18.54 40.52 30.92
CA THR A 794 -17.66 39.46 31.43
C THR A 794 -16.31 39.48 30.70
N VAL A 795 -16.34 39.50 29.38
CA VAL A 795 -15.11 39.54 28.57
C VAL A 795 -14.37 40.86 28.79
N TYR A 796 -15.08 41.97 28.92
CA TYR A 796 -14.50 43.29 29.21
C TYR A 796 -13.75 43.28 30.53
N ASP A 797 -14.37 42.83 31.65
CA ASP A 797 -13.75 42.83 32.96
C ASP A 797 -12.52 41.89 32.99
N LEU A 798 -12.58 40.71 32.36
CA LEU A 798 -11.45 39.79 32.27
C LEU A 798 -10.29 40.39 31.47
N LEU A 799 -10.56 41.06 30.36
CA LEU A 799 -9.54 41.69 29.55
C LEU A 799 -8.86 42.86 30.28
N ILE A 800 -9.65 43.74 30.93
CA ILE A 800 -9.12 44.91 31.63
C ILE A 800 -8.38 44.51 32.92
N ALA A 801 -8.82 43.43 33.56
CA ALA A 801 -8.08 42.89 34.73
C ALA A 801 -6.71 42.35 34.30
N ALA A 802 -6.60 41.75 33.11
CA ALA A 802 -5.34 41.25 32.56
C ALA A 802 -4.43 42.40 32.03
N GLU A 803 -5.01 43.44 31.42
CA GLU A 803 -4.28 44.57 30.84
C GLU A 803 -5.17 45.83 30.78
N PRO A 804 -5.03 46.77 31.76
CA PRO A 804 -5.89 47.95 31.85
C PRO A 804 -5.83 48.90 30.63
N THR A 805 -4.74 48.91 29.86
CA THR A 805 -4.58 49.73 28.64
C THR A 805 -5.47 49.32 27.50
N GLU A 806 -6.07 48.15 27.54
CA GLU A 806 -6.95 47.62 26.51
C GLU A 806 -8.25 48.45 26.36
N ALA A 807 -8.72 49.13 27.45
CA ALA A 807 -9.87 50.02 27.36
C ALA A 807 -9.70 51.13 26.31
N ALA A 808 -8.55 51.81 26.32
CA ALA A 808 -8.23 52.86 25.35
C ALA A 808 -8.09 52.29 23.91
N ARG A 809 -7.49 51.13 23.78
CA ARG A 809 -7.34 50.46 22.47
C ARG A 809 -8.66 50.02 21.85
N ILE A 810 -9.62 49.58 22.66
CA ILE A 810 -10.98 49.28 22.21
C ILE A 810 -11.65 50.56 21.66
N ASP A 811 -11.52 51.70 22.39
CA ASP A 811 -12.12 52.96 21.99
C ASP A 811 -11.48 53.52 20.71
N GLU A 812 -10.19 53.35 20.50
CA GLU A 812 -9.48 53.64 19.25
C GLU A 812 -10.07 52.86 18.07
N ILE A 813 -10.29 51.54 18.20
CA ILE A 813 -10.89 50.71 17.13
C ILE A 813 -12.34 51.16 16.85
N VAL A 814 -13.08 51.49 17.88
CA VAL A 814 -14.47 51.97 17.75
C VAL A 814 -14.53 53.32 17.04
N ALA A 815 -13.61 54.25 17.33
CA ALA A 815 -13.52 55.55 16.68
C ALA A 815 -13.00 55.50 15.24
N ALA A 816 -12.25 54.43 14.89
CA ALA A 816 -11.64 54.32 13.58
C ALA A 816 -12.71 54.20 12.45
N LYS A 817 -12.44 54.94 11.34
CA LYS A 817 -13.16 54.84 10.08
C LYS A 817 -12.32 53.96 9.11
N TYR A 818 -12.90 52.89 8.71
CA TYR A 818 -12.24 51.90 7.86
C TYR A 818 -12.63 52.05 6.38
#